data_12e58c86bdf740bff280350bb652f85f
#
_entry.id   12e58c86bdf740bff280350bb652f85f
#
_cell.length_a   1.000
_cell.length_b   1.000
_cell.length_c   1.000
_cell.angle_alpha   90.00
_cell.angle_beta   90.00
_cell.angle_gamma   90.00
#
_symmetry.space_group_name_H-M   'P 1'
#
loop_
_entity.id
_entity.type
_entity.pdbx_description
1 polymer ?
#
loop_
_entity_poly.entity_id
_entity_poly.type
_entity_poly.pdbx_seq_one_letter_code
_entity_poly.pdbx_strand_id
1 'polypeptide(L)'
;MPCKGKPAGKAANRSLSRLDAAAGLRLLAACAVLAPALALAAPAEDYDGLIARARAGDYEPALEMLRRQGAAAGPRAIYDHIVIAGWAGRPAEAAAAFETLPAGANPPADVQLAAARAYRDLQRWPEALAAYRAGLRRHPRHTAFQAGEIMTLADAGQTQAALQAGERWVARQPRDVDARLALGYVHVRQGRPFEALYQADRALALAPDTPYVQREYIQALSRARMSGAALARASEHPGLFDAAQMRRFEADAVAQQVRLASMPARNEAERYVVADRALARYDELIPAWQALGEAARDDVLRARIDRLHALHARARMADLVREYEALRAEGAQVPRYALNDVASAYLYLRQPEKARDIYRQVAADDAARNDDPEDRLNTETGLYYSLAEAEQFDQASQSLAANRQDYPDWVYLKGQPSRLPNDLRLERMQTEAAASLQADDTPAAQRSLEHMVREAPNNSGLQAQLAGVYRARSQPRASERTLKMAETLSPRSLSVENGQGFTALDLQEWRQAEALSQDTLARAPEDLVSRRLARQWQVHNMAELRIAGYRGLASDSPVSGSGDFGIDAVVYSKPLDYNWRAFGGGGYAAGDFEEGRGTYRWVRAGVEWRGRDLTVEGEVSTHDYGDGVKPGLRLSAAYDLDDRWQVGGSAELISRETPLRALASGISSNSLSAFVRWRADERREWTLALSPSHFSDGNNRWSLGLIGRERVYTAPHLKADLEFDISTQHNSGGSDVPYFNPRSDLTLVPGLRLTHTLYRRYETAWEQIGTVGAGAYTQQGYGTGGVFALGYGQRYRANDVLDMGAMITGISRPYDGDRERELRIVFDLAYRF
;
A
#
# COMPACT_ATOMS: atom_id res chain seq x y z
N MET A 1 -21.79 35.12 -8.18
CA MET A 1 -22.22 36.45 -8.75
C MET A 1 -21.05 37.38 -8.70
N PRO A 2 -20.96 38.22 -9.67
CA PRO A 2 -20.04 38.09 -10.77
C PRO A 2 -19.14 39.36 -10.91
N CYS A 3 -18.18 39.27 -11.79
CA CYS A 3 -17.93 40.19 -12.92
C CYS A 3 -16.55 39.96 -13.44
N LYS A 4 -16.38 39.38 -14.59
CA LYS A 4 -16.35 39.98 -15.94
C LYS A 4 -15.13 40.87 -16.17
N GLY A 5 -14.39 40.49 -17.18
CA GLY A 5 -13.56 41.39 -17.96
C GLY A 5 -12.55 40.66 -18.84
N LYS A 6 -12.99 40.15 -19.97
CA LYS A 6 -12.22 40.08 -21.25
C LYS A 6 -12.41 41.38 -21.98
N PRO A 7 -11.64 41.80 -22.99
CA PRO A 7 -11.32 41.05 -24.18
C PRO A 7 -9.90 41.34 -24.76
N ALA A 8 -9.34 40.44 -25.56
CA ALA A 8 -9.46 40.27 -27.02
C ALA A 8 -8.49 41.13 -27.87
N GLY A 9 -7.88 40.45 -28.79
CA GLY A 9 -7.38 40.99 -30.01
C GLY A 9 -6.19 40.15 -30.52
N LYS A 10 -6.40 39.10 -31.28
CA LYS A 10 -6.40 38.93 -32.72
C LYS A 10 -5.09 39.52 -33.35
N ALA A 11 -4.41 38.89 -34.14
CA ALA A 11 -4.54 37.83 -35.13
C ALA A 11 -3.36 37.94 -36.10
N ALA A 12 -3.04 36.88 -36.67
CA ALA A 12 -2.77 36.59 -38.07
C ALA A 12 -1.35 36.83 -38.57
N ASN A 13 -0.63 35.83 -38.86
CA ASN A 13 -0.67 35.05 -40.12
C ASN A 13 0.19 35.56 -41.26
N ARG A 14 0.86 34.64 -41.89
CA ARG A 14 1.42 34.62 -43.26
C ARG A 14 2.87 35.08 -43.38
N SER A 15 3.74 34.20 -43.68
CA SER A 15 3.93 33.45 -44.96
C SER A 15 4.75 34.20 -45.99
N LEU A 16 5.68 33.49 -46.56
CA LEU A 16 6.21 33.55 -47.91
C LEU A 16 7.29 34.63 -48.19
N SER A 17 8.30 34.17 -48.60
CA SER A 17 8.90 34.02 -49.95
C SER A 17 10.13 34.86 -50.11
N ARG A 18 11.18 34.20 -50.49
CA ARG A 18 11.81 34.20 -51.81
C ARG A 18 12.20 35.57 -52.35
N LEU A 19 13.33 35.45 -52.96
CA LEU A 19 13.89 36.21 -54.07
C LEU A 19 15.00 37.18 -53.66
N ASP A 20 16.03 36.87 -54.10
CA ASP A 20 16.80 37.14 -55.36
C ASP A 20 17.77 38.25 -55.17
N ALA A 21 18.87 37.94 -55.45
CA ALA A 21 19.63 38.05 -56.71
C ALA A 21 20.57 39.21 -56.74
N ALA A 22 21.76 38.88 -56.98
CA ALA A 22 22.59 39.28 -58.07
C ALA A 22 23.12 40.72 -58.07
N ALA A 23 24.35 40.78 -58.30
CA ALA A 23 25.10 41.56 -59.27
C ALA A 23 26.29 42.33 -58.74
N GLY A 24 27.33 42.00 -59.38
CA GLY A 24 28.58 42.79 -59.37
C GLY A 24 29.79 41.87 -59.61
N LEU A 25 29.91 41.29 -60.62
CA LEU A 25 30.42 41.33 -62.02
C LEU A 25 31.65 42.23 -62.23
N ARG A 26 32.69 41.54 -62.74
CA ARG A 26 33.79 41.92 -63.61
C ARG A 26 34.96 42.56 -62.92
N LEU A 27 36.20 42.24 -63.19
CA LEU A 27 36.95 41.65 -64.25
C LEU A 27 38.38 41.53 -63.78
N LEU A 28 39.06 40.44 -64.03
CA LEU A 28 40.29 40.57 -64.85
C LEU A 28 40.78 39.16 -65.20
N ALA A 29 40.89 39.02 -66.47
CA ALA A 29 41.28 37.82 -67.15
C ALA A 29 42.81 37.70 -67.24
N ALA A 30 43.19 36.45 -67.45
CA ALA A 30 44.33 35.97 -68.22
C ALA A 30 45.69 35.97 -67.53
N CYS A 31 46.09 34.75 -67.23
CA CYS A 31 47.28 34.15 -67.81
C CYS A 31 47.28 32.64 -67.60
N ALA A 32 47.02 31.93 -68.71
CA ALA A 32 47.24 30.51 -68.80
C ALA A 32 48.73 30.23 -68.84
N VAL A 33 49.20 29.41 -67.93
CA VAL A 33 50.38 28.59 -68.10
C VAL A 33 50.04 27.15 -67.70
N LEU A 34 50.05 26.28 -68.68
CA LEU A 34 49.99 24.83 -68.46
C LEU A 34 51.14 24.43 -67.56
N ALA A 35 50.80 23.83 -66.41
CA ALA A 35 51.63 22.83 -65.72
C ALA A 35 50.80 21.55 -65.56
N PRO A 36 51.27 20.43 -66.06
CA PRO A 36 50.62 19.18 -65.76
C PRO A 36 50.86 18.91 -64.31
N ALA A 37 49.77 19.00 -63.49
CA ALA A 37 49.79 18.43 -62.15
C ALA A 37 49.92 16.93 -62.34
N LEU A 38 51.13 16.46 -62.14
CA LEU A 38 51.37 15.09 -61.74
C LEU A 38 50.69 14.90 -60.39
N ALA A 39 49.43 14.47 -60.44
CA ALA A 39 48.90 13.74 -59.35
C ALA A 39 49.78 12.51 -59.18
N LEU A 40 50.68 12.54 -58.22
CA LEU A 40 51.28 11.34 -57.65
C LEU A 40 50.12 10.45 -57.27
N ALA A 41 49.70 9.58 -58.20
CA ALA A 41 48.94 8.42 -57.87
C ALA A 41 49.75 7.67 -56.81
N ALA A 42 49.28 7.64 -55.59
CA ALA A 42 49.75 6.67 -54.63
C ALA A 42 49.83 5.34 -55.35
N PRO A 43 50.94 4.53 -55.21
CA PRO A 43 51.01 3.28 -55.85
C PRO A 43 49.77 2.49 -55.55
N ALA A 44 49.07 1.98 -56.61
CA ALA A 44 47.90 1.14 -56.41
C ALA A 44 48.37 0.01 -55.47
N GLU A 45 47.83 -0.01 -54.26
CA GLU A 45 48.17 -1.09 -53.33
C GLU A 45 47.86 -2.40 -54.02
N ASP A 46 48.86 -3.29 -53.99
CA ASP A 46 48.75 -4.60 -54.53
C ASP A 46 47.65 -5.40 -53.89
N TYR A 47 46.96 -6.26 -54.59
CA TYR A 47 45.88 -7.12 -54.11
C TYR A 47 46.22 -7.75 -52.75
N ASP A 48 47.47 -8.35 -52.67
CA ASP A 48 47.88 -9.00 -51.40
C ASP A 48 48.06 -8.00 -50.24
N GLY A 49 48.46 -6.73 -50.55
CA GLY A 49 48.53 -5.67 -49.57
C GLY A 49 47.17 -5.27 -48.99
N LEU A 50 46.12 -5.17 -49.84
CA LEU A 50 44.76 -4.86 -49.39
C LEU A 50 44.17 -6.03 -48.59
N ILE A 51 44.40 -7.28 -48.95
CA ILE A 51 44.01 -8.46 -48.20
C ILE A 51 44.72 -8.51 -46.82
N ALA A 52 45.98 -8.14 -46.76
CA ALA A 52 46.74 -8.07 -45.52
C ALA A 52 46.17 -6.99 -44.56
N ARG A 53 45.77 -5.80 -45.11
CA ARG A 53 45.06 -4.77 -44.33
C ARG A 53 43.73 -5.25 -43.80
N ALA A 54 42.95 -5.97 -44.62
CA ALA A 54 41.72 -6.56 -44.19
C ALA A 54 41.94 -7.58 -43.06
N ARG A 55 42.98 -8.37 -43.09
CA ARG A 55 43.34 -9.25 -41.94
C ARG A 55 43.75 -8.51 -40.69
N ALA A 56 44.22 -7.26 -40.82
CA ALA A 56 44.52 -6.37 -39.70
C ALA A 56 43.31 -5.57 -39.21
N GLY A 57 42.11 -5.76 -39.80
CA GLY A 57 40.86 -5.10 -39.40
C GLY A 57 40.41 -3.93 -40.27
N ASP A 58 41.17 -3.54 -41.28
CA ASP A 58 40.79 -2.48 -42.20
C ASP A 58 40.17 -3.08 -43.46
N TYR A 59 38.85 -3.38 -43.39
CA TYR A 59 38.12 -4.17 -44.38
C TYR A 59 37.74 -3.41 -45.66
N GLU A 60 37.41 -2.12 -45.54
CA GLU A 60 36.72 -1.39 -46.60
C GLU A 60 37.52 -1.26 -47.91
N PRO A 61 38.84 -0.95 -47.89
CA PRO A 61 39.62 -0.88 -49.14
C PRO A 61 39.62 -2.20 -49.90
N ALA A 62 39.74 -3.33 -49.20
CA ALA A 62 39.70 -4.65 -49.81
C ALA A 62 38.30 -4.97 -50.37
N LEU A 63 37.23 -4.66 -49.66
CA LEU A 63 35.87 -4.85 -50.13
C LEU A 63 35.51 -4.01 -51.32
N GLU A 64 35.95 -2.74 -51.40
CA GLU A 64 35.78 -1.93 -52.58
C GLU A 64 36.49 -2.50 -53.81
N MET A 65 37.71 -2.96 -53.66
CA MET A 65 38.44 -3.61 -54.74
C MET A 65 37.70 -4.88 -55.22
N LEU A 66 37.31 -5.74 -54.30
CA LEU A 66 36.64 -7.00 -54.57
C LEU A 66 35.27 -6.80 -55.24
N ARG A 67 34.52 -5.79 -54.86
CA ARG A 67 33.27 -5.38 -55.53
C ARG A 67 33.50 -4.93 -56.97
N ARG A 68 34.52 -4.15 -57.23
CA ARG A 68 34.86 -3.68 -58.58
C ARG A 68 35.28 -4.83 -59.47
N GLN A 69 36.01 -5.82 -58.96
CA GLN A 69 36.44 -7.00 -59.71
C GLN A 69 35.31 -7.95 -60.03
N GLY A 70 34.32 -8.05 -59.18
CA GLY A 70 33.14 -8.89 -59.34
C GLY A 70 33.47 -10.37 -59.58
N ALA A 71 32.50 -11.13 -60.13
CA ALA A 71 32.61 -12.56 -60.37
C ALA A 71 33.66 -12.93 -61.48
N ALA A 72 34.10 -11.95 -62.28
CA ALA A 72 35.11 -12.15 -63.33
C ALA A 72 36.53 -12.34 -62.81
N ALA A 73 36.77 -11.97 -61.51
CA ALA A 73 38.12 -12.01 -60.90
C ALA A 73 38.65 -13.40 -60.53
N GLY A 74 37.90 -14.46 -60.77
CA GLY A 74 38.25 -15.82 -60.46
C GLY A 74 37.94 -16.25 -59.01
N PRO A 75 38.07 -17.54 -58.70
CA PRO A 75 37.65 -18.12 -57.43
C PRO A 75 38.33 -17.51 -56.22
N ARG A 76 39.58 -17.13 -56.25
CA ARG A 76 40.28 -16.54 -55.11
C ARG A 76 39.66 -15.24 -54.65
N ALA A 77 39.38 -14.33 -55.59
CA ALA A 77 38.76 -13.05 -55.21
C ALA A 77 37.36 -13.22 -54.65
N ILE A 78 36.60 -14.16 -55.14
CA ILE A 78 35.28 -14.50 -54.57
C ILE A 78 35.42 -15.08 -53.16
N TYR A 79 36.41 -15.91 -52.91
CA TYR A 79 36.66 -16.49 -51.58
C TYR A 79 37.07 -15.41 -50.57
N ASP A 80 38.05 -14.55 -50.97
CA ASP A 80 38.46 -13.41 -50.12
C ASP A 80 37.31 -12.45 -49.87
N HIS A 81 36.45 -12.19 -50.85
CA HIS A 81 35.24 -11.36 -50.67
C HIS A 81 34.28 -11.97 -49.64
N ILE A 82 33.98 -13.25 -49.70
CA ILE A 82 33.10 -13.94 -48.74
C ILE A 82 33.66 -13.85 -47.33
N VAL A 83 34.94 -14.12 -47.15
CA VAL A 83 35.58 -14.14 -45.83
C VAL A 83 35.70 -12.74 -45.23
N ILE A 84 36.16 -11.75 -46.05
CA ILE A 84 36.33 -10.36 -45.61
C ILE A 84 35.00 -9.68 -45.33
N ALA A 85 33.95 -9.91 -46.15
CA ALA A 85 32.61 -9.45 -45.88
C ALA A 85 32.03 -10.06 -44.59
N GLY A 86 32.34 -11.32 -44.30
CA GLY A 86 32.02 -11.98 -43.05
C GLY A 86 32.72 -11.31 -41.85
N TRP A 87 34.02 -10.99 -41.96
CA TRP A 87 34.78 -10.29 -40.91
C TRP A 87 34.28 -8.86 -40.70
N ALA A 88 33.87 -8.18 -41.79
CA ALA A 88 33.31 -6.83 -41.75
C ALA A 88 31.87 -6.74 -41.22
N GLY A 89 31.25 -7.87 -40.82
CA GLY A 89 29.87 -7.92 -40.36
C GLY A 89 28.83 -7.60 -41.46
N ARG A 90 29.14 -7.97 -42.72
CA ARG A 90 28.27 -7.77 -43.89
C ARG A 90 27.71 -9.10 -44.40
N PRO A 91 26.81 -9.78 -43.67
CA PRO A 91 26.36 -11.13 -44.03
C PRO A 91 25.64 -11.16 -45.37
N ALA A 92 24.90 -10.11 -45.76
CA ALA A 92 24.19 -10.03 -47.03
C ALA A 92 25.19 -10.05 -48.21
N GLU A 93 26.32 -9.34 -48.10
CA GLU A 93 27.36 -9.27 -49.10
C GLU A 93 28.12 -10.60 -49.20
N ALA A 94 28.44 -11.22 -48.05
CA ALA A 94 29.09 -12.52 -47.99
C ALA A 94 28.21 -13.61 -48.61
N ALA A 95 26.91 -13.62 -48.34
CA ALA A 95 25.97 -14.58 -48.91
C ALA A 95 25.81 -14.39 -50.43
N ALA A 96 25.68 -13.14 -50.88
CA ALA A 96 25.57 -12.81 -52.29
C ALA A 96 26.86 -13.23 -53.09
N ALA A 97 28.02 -12.98 -52.54
CA ALA A 97 29.28 -13.41 -53.13
C ALA A 97 29.37 -14.95 -53.21
N PHE A 98 28.92 -15.66 -52.19
CA PHE A 98 28.90 -17.12 -52.19
C PHE A 98 27.95 -17.70 -53.24
N GLU A 99 26.81 -17.05 -53.50
CA GLU A 99 25.86 -17.45 -54.54
C GLU A 99 26.40 -17.30 -55.98
N THR A 100 27.46 -16.51 -56.19
CA THR A 100 28.11 -16.38 -57.49
C THR A 100 29.01 -17.57 -57.85
N LEU A 101 29.29 -18.44 -56.89
CA LEU A 101 30.15 -19.61 -57.14
C LEU A 101 29.43 -20.61 -58.04
N PRO A 102 30.18 -21.25 -59.02
CA PRO A 102 29.61 -22.27 -59.87
C PRO A 102 28.99 -23.45 -59.10
N ALA A 103 27.95 -24.02 -59.64
CA ALA A 103 27.37 -25.27 -59.13
C ALA A 103 28.46 -26.38 -59.08
N GLY A 104 28.70 -26.94 -57.90
CA GLY A 104 29.76 -27.92 -57.68
C GLY A 104 31.10 -27.31 -57.24
N ALA A 105 31.23 -26.01 -57.03
CA ALA A 105 32.43 -25.41 -56.47
C ALA A 105 32.81 -26.07 -55.15
N ASN A 106 34.11 -26.22 -54.89
CA ASN A 106 34.65 -26.80 -53.67
C ASN A 106 35.46 -25.74 -52.91
N PRO A 107 34.79 -24.78 -52.25
CA PRO A 107 35.46 -23.72 -51.49
C PRO A 107 36.23 -24.29 -50.30
N PRO A 108 37.28 -23.62 -49.87
CA PRO A 108 37.99 -23.93 -48.63
C PRO A 108 37.08 -23.90 -47.40
N ALA A 109 37.50 -24.55 -46.32
CA ALA A 109 36.68 -24.71 -45.12
C ALA A 109 36.27 -23.36 -44.49
N ASP A 110 37.19 -22.38 -44.46
CA ASP A 110 36.95 -21.01 -43.94
C ASP A 110 35.93 -20.24 -44.76
N VAL A 111 35.98 -20.36 -46.09
CA VAL A 111 35.02 -19.74 -47.01
C VAL A 111 33.63 -20.36 -46.85
N GLN A 112 33.55 -21.68 -46.78
CA GLN A 112 32.31 -22.43 -46.56
C GLN A 112 31.70 -22.09 -45.20
N LEU A 113 32.52 -21.89 -44.17
CA LEU A 113 32.09 -21.52 -42.83
C LEU A 113 31.62 -20.08 -42.78
N ALA A 114 32.31 -19.15 -43.46
CA ALA A 114 31.91 -17.75 -43.56
C ALA A 114 30.53 -17.61 -44.22
N ALA A 115 30.31 -18.32 -45.34
CA ALA A 115 29.01 -18.33 -46.01
C ALA A 115 27.90 -18.94 -45.15
N ALA A 116 28.18 -20.06 -44.45
CA ALA A 116 27.19 -20.69 -43.57
C ALA A 116 26.81 -19.77 -42.41
N ARG A 117 27.78 -19.05 -41.83
CA ARG A 117 27.51 -18.02 -40.81
C ARG A 117 26.70 -16.86 -41.36
N ALA A 118 27.05 -16.37 -42.57
CA ALA A 118 26.32 -15.29 -43.21
C ALA A 118 24.82 -15.65 -43.42
N TYR A 119 24.52 -16.85 -43.90
CA TYR A 119 23.12 -17.32 -44.01
C TYR A 119 22.43 -17.42 -42.67
N ARG A 120 23.13 -17.87 -41.60
CA ARG A 120 22.57 -17.92 -40.26
C ARG A 120 22.25 -16.52 -39.71
N ASP A 121 23.16 -15.55 -39.91
CA ASP A 121 22.98 -14.16 -39.46
C ASP A 121 21.83 -13.47 -40.22
N LEU A 122 21.58 -13.85 -41.47
CA LEU A 122 20.44 -13.44 -42.30
C LEU A 122 19.17 -14.21 -41.99
N GLN A 123 19.18 -15.13 -41.04
CA GLN A 123 18.06 -16.01 -40.68
C GLN A 123 17.57 -16.91 -41.85
N ARG A 124 18.43 -17.12 -42.82
CA ARG A 124 18.19 -18.04 -43.96
C ARG A 124 18.55 -19.46 -43.54
N TRP A 125 17.72 -20.00 -42.65
CA TRP A 125 17.98 -21.27 -41.95
C TRP A 125 18.23 -22.47 -42.89
N PRO A 126 17.42 -22.71 -43.94
CA PRO A 126 17.62 -23.82 -44.84
C PRO A 126 18.97 -23.77 -45.54
N GLU A 127 19.41 -22.60 -46.04
CA GLU A 127 20.66 -22.39 -46.73
C GLU A 127 21.85 -22.51 -45.74
N ALA A 128 21.70 -21.96 -44.52
CA ALA A 128 22.69 -22.12 -43.49
C ALA A 128 22.94 -23.59 -43.15
N LEU A 129 21.86 -24.34 -42.86
CA LEU A 129 21.95 -25.78 -42.60
C LEU A 129 22.55 -26.57 -43.76
N ALA A 130 22.16 -26.25 -45.00
CA ALA A 130 22.74 -26.88 -46.18
C ALA A 130 24.26 -26.62 -46.29
N ALA A 131 24.69 -25.38 -46.06
CA ALA A 131 26.08 -24.94 -46.06
C ALA A 131 26.90 -25.62 -44.96
N TYR A 132 26.40 -25.65 -43.72
CA TYR A 132 27.09 -26.37 -42.61
C TYR A 132 27.20 -27.87 -42.86
N ARG A 133 26.12 -28.52 -43.35
CA ARG A 133 26.14 -29.95 -43.68
C ARG A 133 27.08 -30.27 -44.84
N ALA A 134 27.17 -29.41 -45.86
CA ALA A 134 28.08 -29.55 -46.95
C ALA A 134 29.54 -29.45 -46.45
N GLY A 135 29.82 -28.47 -45.58
CA GLY A 135 31.12 -28.34 -44.88
C GLY A 135 31.45 -29.55 -44.03
N LEU A 136 30.51 -30.08 -43.26
CA LEU A 136 30.74 -31.26 -42.42
C LEU A 136 31.01 -32.53 -43.23
N ARG A 137 30.36 -32.73 -44.37
CA ARG A 137 30.64 -33.86 -45.27
C ARG A 137 32.07 -33.83 -45.83
N ARG A 138 32.58 -32.61 -46.13
CA ARG A 138 33.92 -32.40 -46.72
C ARG A 138 35.03 -32.40 -45.66
N HIS A 139 34.67 -31.82 -44.47
CA HIS A 139 35.65 -31.64 -43.38
C HIS A 139 35.09 -32.23 -42.06
N PRO A 140 34.94 -33.56 -41.93
CA PRO A 140 34.24 -34.22 -40.83
C PRO A 140 34.93 -34.05 -39.46
N ARG A 141 36.16 -33.56 -39.42
CA ARG A 141 36.89 -33.26 -38.17
C ARG A 141 36.85 -31.79 -37.79
N HIS A 142 36.23 -30.93 -38.60
CA HIS A 142 36.15 -29.51 -38.35
C HIS A 142 34.92 -29.18 -37.48
N THR A 143 35.14 -29.06 -36.17
CA THR A 143 34.11 -28.91 -35.13
C THR A 143 33.19 -27.71 -35.34
N ALA A 144 33.68 -26.61 -35.94
CA ALA A 144 32.89 -25.42 -36.21
C ALA A 144 31.68 -25.65 -37.15
N PHE A 145 31.74 -26.63 -38.10
CA PHE A 145 30.58 -26.95 -38.90
C PHE A 145 29.50 -27.68 -38.10
N GLN A 146 29.92 -28.59 -37.21
CA GLN A 146 28.99 -29.31 -36.35
C GLN A 146 28.37 -28.38 -35.33
N ALA A 147 29.14 -27.49 -34.68
CA ALA A 147 28.65 -26.48 -33.79
C ALA A 147 27.65 -25.54 -34.49
N GLY A 148 28.03 -25.05 -35.70
CA GLY A 148 27.18 -24.18 -36.51
C GLY A 148 25.85 -24.80 -36.91
N GLU A 149 25.86 -26.09 -37.31
CA GLU A 149 24.60 -26.82 -37.61
C GLU A 149 23.69 -26.88 -36.37
N ILE A 150 24.23 -27.28 -35.20
CA ILE A 150 23.47 -27.39 -33.95
C ILE A 150 22.90 -26.04 -33.52
N MET A 151 23.71 -25.00 -33.56
CA MET A 151 23.28 -23.65 -33.21
C MET A 151 22.21 -23.12 -34.17
N THR A 152 22.36 -23.39 -35.51
CA THR A 152 21.35 -23.00 -36.51
C THR A 152 20.05 -23.75 -36.34
N LEU A 153 20.07 -25.03 -35.98
CA LEU A 153 18.85 -25.80 -35.64
C LEU A 153 18.14 -25.17 -34.43
N ALA A 154 18.87 -24.77 -33.41
CA ALA A 154 18.30 -24.11 -32.24
C ALA A 154 17.67 -22.74 -32.56
N ASP A 155 18.36 -21.94 -33.40
CA ASP A 155 17.85 -20.62 -33.84
C ASP A 155 16.62 -20.74 -34.77
N ALA A 156 16.58 -21.79 -35.60
CA ALA A 156 15.43 -22.09 -36.45
C ALA A 156 14.22 -22.67 -35.70
N GLY A 157 14.27 -22.71 -34.35
CA GLY A 157 13.19 -23.28 -33.54
C GLY A 157 13.13 -24.81 -33.47
N GLN A 158 14.06 -25.51 -34.16
CA GLN A 158 14.18 -26.97 -34.14
C GLN A 158 14.93 -27.45 -32.90
N THR A 159 14.52 -26.97 -31.74
CA THR A 159 15.29 -27.09 -30.47
C THR A 159 15.46 -28.53 -30.02
N GLN A 160 14.51 -29.43 -30.28
CA GLN A 160 14.64 -30.84 -29.92
C GLN A 160 15.69 -31.57 -30.81
N ALA A 161 15.73 -31.28 -32.11
CA ALA A 161 16.74 -31.82 -33.00
C ALA A 161 18.16 -31.31 -32.63
N ALA A 162 18.25 -30.01 -32.31
CA ALA A 162 19.49 -29.38 -31.81
C ALA A 162 19.96 -30.05 -30.51
N LEU A 163 19.09 -30.27 -29.54
CA LEU A 163 19.39 -30.92 -28.28
C LEU A 163 19.93 -32.33 -28.49
N GLN A 164 19.23 -33.17 -29.24
CA GLN A 164 19.68 -34.54 -29.56
C GLN A 164 21.01 -34.57 -30.27
N ALA A 165 21.27 -33.63 -31.20
CA ALA A 165 22.53 -33.54 -31.92
C ALA A 165 23.68 -33.13 -30.96
N GLY A 166 23.45 -32.13 -30.08
CA GLY A 166 24.42 -31.71 -29.09
C GLY A 166 24.76 -32.80 -28.08
N GLU A 167 23.72 -33.45 -27.50
CA GLU A 167 23.89 -34.56 -26.54
C GLU A 167 24.69 -35.73 -27.19
N ARG A 168 24.35 -36.13 -28.40
CA ARG A 168 25.08 -37.18 -29.14
C ARG A 168 26.52 -36.79 -29.39
N TRP A 169 26.82 -35.52 -29.66
CA TRP A 169 28.17 -35.06 -29.84
C TRP A 169 28.95 -35.12 -28.53
N VAL A 170 28.41 -34.54 -27.44
CA VAL A 170 29.04 -34.60 -26.13
C VAL A 170 29.24 -36.05 -25.63
N ALA A 171 28.28 -36.96 -25.89
CA ALA A 171 28.41 -38.37 -25.52
C ALA A 171 29.55 -39.07 -26.23
N ARG A 172 29.77 -38.76 -27.53
CA ARG A 172 30.87 -39.32 -28.33
C ARG A 172 32.23 -38.69 -28.01
N GLN A 173 32.25 -37.41 -27.67
CA GLN A 173 33.45 -36.61 -27.44
C GLN A 173 33.30 -35.76 -26.19
N PRO A 174 33.33 -36.38 -24.98
CA PRO A 174 33.02 -35.69 -23.75
C PRO A 174 34.03 -34.62 -23.33
N ARG A 175 35.25 -34.65 -23.93
CA ARG A 175 36.32 -33.67 -23.74
C ARG A 175 36.39 -32.60 -24.83
N ASP A 176 35.46 -32.58 -25.74
CA ASP A 176 35.39 -31.55 -26.79
C ASP A 176 34.74 -30.27 -26.25
N VAL A 177 35.50 -29.19 -26.27
CA VAL A 177 35.07 -27.87 -25.78
C VAL A 177 33.90 -27.30 -26.61
N ASP A 178 34.04 -27.41 -27.96
CA ASP A 178 33.02 -26.90 -28.88
C ASP A 178 31.68 -27.64 -28.74
N ALA A 179 31.75 -28.95 -28.48
CA ALA A 179 30.58 -29.77 -28.22
C ALA A 179 29.81 -29.26 -26.95
N ARG A 180 30.57 -28.97 -25.88
CA ARG A 180 30.00 -28.44 -24.64
C ARG A 180 29.36 -27.08 -24.85
N LEU A 181 30.07 -26.17 -25.53
CA LEU A 181 29.55 -24.81 -25.80
C LEU A 181 28.34 -24.84 -26.74
N ALA A 182 28.34 -25.67 -27.77
CA ALA A 182 27.19 -25.84 -28.66
C ALA A 182 25.95 -26.37 -27.91
N LEU A 183 26.12 -27.36 -27.04
CA LEU A 183 25.03 -27.86 -26.20
C LEU A 183 24.55 -26.79 -25.16
N GLY A 184 25.50 -26.05 -24.59
CA GLY A 184 25.18 -24.89 -23.71
C GLY A 184 24.32 -23.85 -24.44
N TYR A 185 24.65 -23.53 -25.69
CA TYR A 185 23.87 -22.62 -26.53
C TYR A 185 22.41 -23.12 -26.72
N VAL A 186 22.24 -24.42 -27.00
CA VAL A 186 20.92 -25.03 -27.15
C VAL A 186 20.10 -24.86 -25.86
N HIS A 187 20.71 -25.08 -24.70
CA HIS A 187 20.05 -24.87 -23.40
C HIS A 187 19.64 -23.41 -23.18
N VAL A 188 20.47 -22.44 -23.57
CA VAL A 188 20.12 -21.02 -23.55
C VAL A 188 18.85 -20.76 -24.37
N ARG A 189 18.80 -21.31 -25.63
CA ARG A 189 17.63 -21.14 -26.52
C ARG A 189 16.37 -21.83 -26.00
N GLN A 190 16.49 -22.80 -25.11
CA GLN A 190 15.41 -23.48 -24.41
C GLN A 190 14.99 -22.80 -23.10
N GLY A 191 15.62 -21.68 -22.70
CA GLY A 191 15.36 -21.04 -21.42
C GLY A 191 15.87 -21.85 -20.21
N ARG A 192 16.91 -22.66 -20.37
CA ARG A 192 17.53 -23.51 -19.35
C ARG A 192 18.92 -22.98 -18.98
N PRO A 193 19.01 -21.88 -18.23
CA PRO A 193 20.29 -21.20 -17.97
C PRO A 193 21.22 -22.02 -17.07
N PHE A 194 20.70 -22.85 -16.17
CA PHE A 194 21.55 -23.65 -15.27
C PHE A 194 22.21 -24.83 -16.02
N GLU A 195 21.48 -25.48 -16.92
CA GLU A 195 22.06 -26.52 -17.80
C GLU A 195 23.10 -25.92 -18.75
N ALA A 196 22.84 -24.70 -19.25
CA ALA A 196 23.80 -23.96 -20.05
C ALA A 196 25.06 -23.64 -19.23
N LEU A 197 24.92 -23.16 -18.01
CA LEU A 197 26.03 -22.89 -17.09
C LEU A 197 26.84 -24.15 -16.80
N TYR A 198 26.17 -25.29 -16.55
CA TYR A 198 26.84 -26.57 -16.37
C TYR A 198 27.70 -26.94 -17.57
N GLN A 199 27.23 -26.76 -18.80
CA GLN A 199 28.03 -27.05 -19.99
C GLN A 199 29.20 -26.07 -20.15
N ALA A 200 28.99 -24.79 -19.85
CA ALA A 200 30.07 -23.78 -19.88
C ALA A 200 31.16 -24.05 -18.82
N ASP A 201 30.75 -24.48 -17.62
CA ASP A 201 31.67 -24.89 -16.54
C ASP A 201 32.52 -26.08 -16.95
N ARG A 202 31.88 -27.08 -17.56
CA ARG A 202 32.60 -28.24 -18.08
C ARG A 202 33.54 -27.87 -19.22
N ALA A 203 33.21 -26.91 -20.09
CA ALA A 203 34.08 -26.39 -21.13
C ALA A 203 35.29 -25.64 -20.53
N LEU A 204 35.02 -24.78 -19.50
CA LEU A 204 36.08 -24.06 -18.79
C LEU A 204 37.07 -25.01 -18.10
N ALA A 205 36.59 -26.09 -17.49
CA ALA A 205 37.47 -27.12 -16.91
C ALA A 205 38.36 -27.81 -17.91
N LEU A 206 37.97 -27.87 -19.18
CA LEU A 206 38.78 -28.47 -20.27
C LEU A 206 39.77 -27.47 -20.90
N ALA A 207 39.44 -26.17 -20.90
CA ALA A 207 40.24 -25.14 -21.53
C ALA A 207 40.21 -23.83 -20.70
N PRO A 208 40.81 -23.83 -19.50
CA PRO A 208 40.68 -22.74 -18.54
C PRO A 208 41.30 -21.41 -19.00
N ASP A 209 42.37 -21.47 -19.81
CA ASP A 209 43.09 -20.28 -20.24
C ASP A 209 42.59 -19.74 -21.62
N THR A 210 41.55 -20.32 -22.15
CA THR A 210 41.04 -19.95 -23.48
C THR A 210 40.04 -18.77 -23.38
N PRO A 211 40.34 -17.60 -23.97
CA PRO A 211 39.52 -16.38 -23.75
C PRO A 211 38.05 -16.51 -24.14
N TYR A 212 37.73 -17.18 -25.26
CA TYR A 212 36.34 -17.35 -25.68
C TYR A 212 35.54 -18.29 -24.74
N VAL A 213 36.24 -19.30 -24.14
CA VAL A 213 35.60 -20.19 -23.16
C VAL A 213 35.31 -19.46 -21.85
N GLN A 214 36.28 -18.66 -21.39
CA GLN A 214 36.09 -17.78 -20.21
C GLN A 214 34.95 -16.83 -20.44
N ARG A 215 34.86 -16.19 -21.61
CA ARG A 215 33.78 -15.29 -21.99
C ARG A 215 32.41 -15.99 -21.93
N GLU A 216 32.29 -17.18 -22.54
CA GLU A 216 31.02 -17.94 -22.53
C GLU A 216 30.62 -18.38 -21.14
N TYR A 217 31.57 -18.78 -20.30
CA TYR A 217 31.31 -19.11 -18.90
C TYR A 217 30.79 -17.90 -18.10
N ILE A 218 31.44 -16.74 -18.23
CA ILE A 218 31.01 -15.51 -17.55
C ILE A 218 29.60 -15.07 -18.03
N GLN A 219 29.36 -15.17 -19.34
CA GLN A 219 28.00 -14.90 -19.86
C GLN A 219 26.97 -15.92 -19.38
N ALA A 220 27.35 -17.19 -19.22
CA ALA A 220 26.44 -18.21 -18.67
C ALA A 220 26.12 -17.95 -17.20
N LEU A 221 27.08 -17.50 -16.40
CA LEU A 221 26.82 -17.01 -15.02
C LEU A 221 25.80 -15.87 -14.99
N SER A 222 25.99 -14.87 -15.87
CA SER A 222 25.07 -13.73 -15.97
C SER A 222 23.66 -14.19 -16.37
N ARG A 223 23.53 -15.06 -17.38
CA ARG A 223 22.24 -15.63 -17.83
C ARG A 223 21.56 -16.48 -16.74
N ALA A 224 22.36 -17.17 -15.90
CA ALA A 224 21.88 -17.90 -14.73
C ALA A 224 21.55 -16.99 -13.53
N ARG A 225 21.57 -15.66 -13.71
CA ARG A 225 21.34 -14.65 -12.67
C ARG A 225 22.32 -14.72 -11.49
N MET A 226 23.50 -15.28 -11.72
CA MET A 226 24.63 -15.28 -10.78
C MET A 226 25.52 -14.03 -11.03
N SER A 227 24.87 -12.86 -10.99
CA SER A 227 25.48 -11.61 -11.49
C SER A 227 26.71 -11.17 -10.69
N GLY A 228 26.72 -11.40 -9.38
CA GLY A 228 27.90 -11.11 -8.54
C GLY A 228 29.10 -11.98 -8.94
N ALA A 229 28.89 -13.27 -9.20
CA ALA A 229 29.96 -14.17 -9.67
C ALA A 229 30.43 -13.81 -11.10
N ALA A 230 29.47 -13.43 -11.97
CA ALA A 230 29.79 -12.98 -13.31
C ALA A 230 30.70 -11.73 -13.30
N LEU A 231 30.34 -10.72 -12.49
CA LEU A 231 31.14 -9.50 -12.32
C LEU A 231 32.51 -9.79 -11.75
N ALA A 232 32.59 -10.62 -10.70
CA ALA A 232 33.88 -11.00 -10.10
C ALA A 232 34.82 -11.64 -11.15
N ARG A 233 34.31 -12.61 -11.89
CA ARG A 233 35.06 -13.28 -12.95
C ARG A 233 35.45 -12.38 -14.13
N ALA A 234 34.52 -11.48 -14.54
CA ALA A 234 34.81 -10.51 -15.60
C ALA A 234 35.94 -9.54 -15.18
N SER A 235 35.97 -9.13 -13.91
CA SER A 235 37.00 -8.26 -13.35
C SER A 235 38.38 -8.92 -13.25
N GLU A 236 38.44 -10.26 -13.08
CA GLU A 236 39.66 -11.04 -13.10
C GLU A 236 40.31 -11.14 -14.51
N HIS A 237 39.54 -10.88 -15.57
CA HIS A 237 39.95 -11.00 -16.95
C HIS A 237 39.83 -9.68 -17.74
N PRO A 238 40.63 -8.63 -17.44
CA PRO A 238 40.53 -7.33 -18.11
C PRO A 238 40.77 -7.48 -19.61
N GLY A 239 39.94 -6.82 -20.41
CA GLY A 239 40.01 -6.87 -21.87
C GLY A 239 39.14 -7.96 -22.54
N LEU A 240 38.54 -8.88 -21.78
CA LEU A 240 37.52 -9.80 -22.30
C LEU A 240 36.23 -9.10 -22.70
N PHE A 241 35.88 -8.04 -21.99
CA PHE A 241 34.66 -7.27 -22.16
C PHE A 241 34.96 -5.79 -22.33
N ASP A 242 34.17 -5.13 -23.14
CA ASP A 242 34.26 -3.66 -23.28
C ASP A 242 33.67 -2.94 -22.08
N ALA A 243 33.86 -1.62 -22.01
CA ALA A 243 33.41 -0.80 -20.89
C ALA A 243 31.89 -0.82 -20.70
N ALA A 244 31.09 -0.90 -21.77
CA ALA A 244 29.64 -0.98 -21.69
C ALA A 244 29.17 -2.33 -21.12
N GLN A 245 29.82 -3.43 -21.54
CA GLN A 245 29.54 -4.76 -21.00
C GLN A 245 29.91 -4.84 -19.52
N MET A 246 31.02 -4.23 -19.09
CA MET A 246 31.40 -4.17 -17.68
C MET A 246 30.40 -3.40 -16.86
N ARG A 247 29.93 -2.22 -17.29
CA ARG A 247 28.86 -1.47 -16.61
C ARG A 247 27.59 -2.30 -16.50
N ARG A 248 27.26 -3.10 -17.52
CA ARG A 248 26.10 -4.00 -17.47
C ARG A 248 26.25 -5.08 -16.39
N PHE A 249 27.43 -5.70 -16.24
CA PHE A 249 27.69 -6.65 -15.16
C PHE A 249 27.59 -5.97 -13.79
N GLU A 250 28.10 -4.75 -13.64
CA GLU A 250 27.97 -3.97 -12.42
C GLU A 250 26.49 -3.70 -12.09
N ALA A 251 25.70 -3.22 -13.05
CA ALA A 251 24.27 -2.99 -12.88
C ALA A 251 23.52 -4.28 -12.48
N ASP A 252 23.77 -5.38 -13.19
CA ASP A 252 23.13 -6.66 -12.93
C ASP A 252 23.51 -7.22 -11.54
N ALA A 253 24.74 -6.99 -11.07
CA ALA A 253 25.20 -7.40 -9.74
C ALA A 253 24.48 -6.63 -8.63
N VAL A 254 24.31 -5.31 -8.79
CA VAL A 254 23.54 -4.50 -7.83
C VAL A 254 22.05 -4.86 -7.87
N ALA A 255 21.48 -5.04 -9.06
CA ALA A 255 20.09 -5.47 -9.21
C ALA A 255 19.84 -6.85 -8.56
N GLN A 256 20.82 -7.75 -8.56
CA GLN A 256 20.76 -9.00 -7.81
C GLN A 256 20.68 -8.76 -6.29
N GLN A 257 21.49 -7.84 -5.76
CA GLN A 257 21.42 -7.47 -4.33
C GLN A 257 20.08 -6.90 -3.97
N VAL A 258 19.50 -6.05 -4.83
CA VAL A 258 18.17 -5.47 -4.61
C VAL A 258 17.10 -6.55 -4.50
N ARG A 259 17.09 -7.54 -5.38
CA ARG A 259 16.16 -8.68 -5.28
C ARG A 259 16.34 -9.48 -3.98
N LEU A 260 17.58 -9.62 -3.51
CA LEU A 260 17.83 -10.27 -2.22
C LEU A 260 17.39 -9.41 -1.03
N ALA A 261 17.38 -8.10 -1.16
CA ALA A 261 16.92 -7.18 -0.13
C ALA A 261 15.40 -7.28 0.15
N SER A 262 14.63 -7.79 -0.81
CA SER A 262 13.20 -8.04 -0.65
C SER A 262 12.88 -9.36 0.09
N MET A 263 13.89 -10.21 0.30
CA MET A 263 13.71 -11.45 1.04
C MET A 263 13.67 -11.21 2.55
N PRO A 264 12.92 -12.03 3.32
CA PRO A 264 12.90 -11.91 4.77
C PRO A 264 14.31 -11.99 5.37
N ALA A 265 14.65 -11.03 6.22
CA ALA A 265 15.93 -11.03 6.94
C ALA A 265 15.95 -12.12 8.02
N ARG A 266 17.12 -12.63 8.36
CA ARG A 266 17.29 -13.65 9.44
C ARG A 266 16.97 -13.08 10.82
N ASN A 267 17.19 -11.80 11.01
CA ASN A 267 16.91 -11.06 12.24
C ASN A 267 16.70 -9.57 11.94
N GLU A 268 16.17 -8.83 12.90
CA GLU A 268 15.84 -7.42 12.74
C GLU A 268 17.05 -6.53 12.44
N ALA A 269 18.23 -6.83 13.00
CA ALA A 269 19.43 -6.05 12.76
C ALA A 269 19.93 -6.15 11.30
N GLU A 270 19.61 -7.23 10.62
CA GLU A 270 19.96 -7.45 9.22
C GLU A 270 18.90 -6.95 8.23
N ARG A 271 17.75 -6.48 8.73
CA ARG A 271 16.57 -6.14 7.92
C ARG A 271 16.87 -5.29 6.69
N TYR A 272 17.76 -4.33 6.78
CA TYR A 272 18.06 -3.40 5.70
C TYR A 272 19.49 -3.47 5.18
N VAL A 273 20.32 -4.33 5.73
CA VAL A 273 21.75 -4.40 5.38
C VAL A 273 21.98 -4.59 3.88
N VAL A 274 21.17 -5.43 3.24
CA VAL A 274 21.32 -5.70 1.79
C VAL A 274 20.82 -4.51 0.97
N ALA A 275 19.70 -3.91 1.35
CA ALA A 275 19.16 -2.71 0.70
C ALA A 275 20.12 -1.51 0.83
N ASP A 276 20.68 -1.29 2.03
CA ASP A 276 21.64 -0.21 2.27
C ASP A 276 22.92 -0.40 1.44
N ARG A 277 23.44 -1.63 1.30
CA ARG A 277 24.57 -1.93 0.42
C ARG A 277 24.26 -1.65 -1.06
N ALA A 278 23.06 -2.03 -1.51
CA ALA A 278 22.65 -1.77 -2.89
C ALA A 278 22.53 -0.26 -3.14
N LEU A 279 21.93 0.48 -2.23
CA LEU A 279 21.80 1.94 -2.32
C LEU A 279 23.17 2.63 -2.32
N ALA A 280 24.07 2.27 -1.42
CA ALA A 280 25.44 2.79 -1.39
C ALA A 280 26.15 2.55 -2.73
N ARG A 281 25.97 1.37 -3.32
CA ARG A 281 26.56 1.07 -4.63
C ARG A 281 25.96 1.91 -5.75
N TYR A 282 24.65 2.15 -5.77
CA TYR A 282 24.05 3.06 -6.74
C TYR A 282 24.52 4.51 -6.54
N ASP A 283 24.72 4.95 -5.31
CA ASP A 283 25.23 6.29 -5.00
C ASP A 283 26.67 6.49 -5.49
N GLU A 284 27.45 5.43 -5.69
CA GLU A 284 28.77 5.45 -6.35
C GLU A 284 28.67 5.38 -7.87
N LEU A 285 27.90 4.42 -8.41
CA LEU A 285 27.87 4.10 -9.83
C LEU A 285 27.16 5.18 -10.66
N ILE A 286 26.03 5.69 -10.19
CA ILE A 286 25.23 6.66 -10.96
C ILE A 286 26.02 7.93 -11.28
N PRO A 287 26.68 8.62 -10.32
CA PRO A 287 27.48 9.80 -10.64
C PRO A 287 28.68 9.47 -11.54
N ALA A 288 29.35 8.34 -11.32
CA ALA A 288 30.47 7.92 -12.14
C ALA A 288 30.06 7.70 -13.61
N TRP A 289 28.91 7.08 -13.83
CA TRP A 289 28.40 6.87 -15.18
C TRP A 289 27.81 8.14 -15.80
N GLN A 290 27.22 9.04 -15.02
CA GLN A 290 26.79 10.35 -15.50
C GLN A 290 27.95 11.17 -16.06
N ALA A 291 29.15 11.06 -15.48
CA ALA A 291 30.35 11.74 -15.96
C ALA A 291 30.82 11.24 -17.33
N LEU A 292 30.37 10.04 -17.78
CA LEU A 292 30.66 9.50 -19.11
C LEU A 292 29.74 10.04 -20.22
N GLY A 293 28.73 10.84 -19.86
CA GLY A 293 27.79 11.46 -20.78
C GLY A 293 26.95 10.45 -21.57
N GLU A 294 26.82 10.67 -22.88
CA GLU A 294 25.96 9.86 -23.76
C GLU A 294 26.36 8.37 -23.80
N ALA A 295 27.65 8.06 -23.61
CA ALA A 295 28.16 6.70 -23.64
C ALA A 295 27.61 5.78 -22.51
N ALA A 296 27.03 6.34 -21.46
CA ALA A 296 26.47 5.60 -20.34
C ALA A 296 25.02 6.03 -19.97
N ARG A 297 24.38 6.81 -20.83
CA ARG A 297 23.03 7.36 -20.58
C ARG A 297 22.01 6.27 -20.24
N ASP A 298 21.98 5.21 -21.01
CA ASP A 298 21.03 4.09 -20.80
C ASP A 298 21.35 3.29 -19.53
N ASP A 299 22.65 3.16 -19.21
CA ASP A 299 23.10 2.51 -17.98
C ASP A 299 22.68 3.31 -16.75
N VAL A 300 22.80 4.66 -16.79
CA VAL A 300 22.34 5.58 -15.74
C VAL A 300 20.84 5.48 -15.57
N LEU A 301 20.09 5.55 -16.66
CA LEU A 301 18.61 5.47 -16.60
C LEU A 301 18.16 4.15 -15.97
N ARG A 302 18.75 3.04 -16.40
CA ARG A 302 18.46 1.72 -15.86
C ARG A 302 18.79 1.65 -14.37
N ALA A 303 19.95 2.11 -13.95
CA ALA A 303 20.37 2.11 -12.55
C ALA A 303 19.43 2.94 -11.66
N ARG A 304 18.99 4.11 -12.14
CA ARG A 304 18.02 4.96 -11.43
C ARG A 304 16.66 4.27 -11.29
N ILE A 305 16.21 3.57 -12.31
CA ILE A 305 14.96 2.79 -12.26
C ILE A 305 15.09 1.62 -11.27
N ASP A 306 16.16 0.85 -11.35
CA ASP A 306 16.41 -0.28 -10.43
C ASP A 306 16.61 0.18 -8.97
N ARG A 307 17.15 1.40 -8.77
CA ARG A 307 17.27 2.04 -7.44
C ARG A 307 15.91 2.29 -6.78
N LEU A 308 14.82 2.47 -7.54
CA LEU A 308 13.47 2.60 -6.98
C LEU A 308 13.12 1.38 -6.12
N HIS A 309 13.40 0.17 -6.61
CA HIS A 309 13.16 -1.04 -5.85
C HIS A 309 14.03 -1.13 -4.57
N ALA A 310 15.29 -0.70 -4.65
CA ALA A 310 16.16 -0.62 -3.47
C ALA A 310 15.63 0.36 -2.41
N LEU A 311 15.13 1.52 -2.83
CA LEU A 311 14.50 2.51 -1.97
C LEU A 311 13.21 1.96 -1.33
N HIS A 312 12.41 1.21 -2.09
CA HIS A 312 11.24 0.52 -1.57
C HIS A 312 11.62 -0.52 -0.51
N ALA A 313 12.57 -1.41 -0.82
CA ALA A 313 13.05 -2.44 0.12
C ALA A 313 13.65 -1.84 1.40
N ARG A 314 14.21 -0.62 1.33
CA ARG A 314 14.73 0.13 2.49
C ARG A 314 13.64 0.92 3.23
N ALA A 315 12.41 0.90 2.75
CA ALA A 315 11.29 1.70 3.24
C ALA A 315 11.52 3.24 3.15
N ARG A 316 12.34 3.70 2.18
CA ARG A 316 12.58 5.13 1.90
C ARG A 316 11.57 5.67 0.86
N MET A 317 10.28 5.56 1.19
CA MET A 317 9.19 5.81 0.25
C MET A 317 9.15 7.24 -0.29
N ALA A 318 9.48 8.24 0.52
CA ALA A 318 9.53 9.64 0.09
C ALA A 318 10.67 9.88 -0.94
N ASP A 319 11.80 9.21 -0.75
CA ASP A 319 12.93 9.30 -1.69
C ASP A 319 12.60 8.58 -3.00
N LEU A 320 11.93 7.44 -2.92
CA LEU A 320 11.46 6.69 -4.08
C LEU A 320 10.52 7.55 -4.94
N VAL A 321 9.52 8.16 -4.33
CA VAL A 321 8.55 9.01 -5.05
C VAL A 321 9.26 10.22 -5.69
N ARG A 322 10.21 10.85 -4.99
CA ARG A 322 10.97 11.97 -5.51
C ARG A 322 11.81 11.57 -6.74
N GLU A 323 12.48 10.42 -6.70
CA GLU A 323 13.25 9.88 -7.82
C GLU A 323 12.34 9.52 -9.01
N TYR A 324 11.20 8.90 -8.74
CA TYR A 324 10.21 8.58 -9.78
C TYR A 324 9.65 9.84 -10.47
N GLU A 325 9.29 10.86 -9.70
CA GLU A 325 8.78 12.12 -10.27
C GLU A 325 9.87 12.83 -11.11
N ALA A 326 11.14 12.75 -10.71
CA ALA A 326 12.27 13.25 -11.50
C ALA A 326 12.42 12.49 -12.83
N LEU A 327 12.42 11.17 -12.80
CA LEU A 327 12.47 10.32 -14.00
C LEU A 327 11.33 10.64 -14.97
N ARG A 328 10.13 10.80 -14.42
CA ARG A 328 8.94 11.15 -15.21
C ARG A 328 9.04 12.54 -15.83
N ALA A 329 9.57 13.52 -15.11
CA ALA A 329 9.78 14.88 -15.62
C ALA A 329 10.81 14.92 -16.77
N GLU A 330 11.79 14.02 -16.74
CA GLU A 330 12.78 13.81 -17.80
C GLU A 330 12.20 13.04 -19.02
N GLY A 331 10.93 12.60 -18.95
CA GLY A 331 10.26 11.82 -20.00
C GLY A 331 10.65 10.34 -20.03
N ALA A 332 11.30 9.84 -18.99
CA ALA A 332 11.66 8.44 -18.90
C ALA A 332 10.43 7.55 -18.71
N GLN A 333 10.39 6.44 -19.46
CA GLN A 333 9.38 5.42 -19.27
C GLN A 333 9.85 4.44 -18.20
N VAL A 334 9.17 4.46 -17.04
CA VAL A 334 9.45 3.53 -15.96
C VAL A 334 8.73 2.21 -16.25
N PRO A 335 9.47 1.08 -16.32
CA PRO A 335 8.88 -0.20 -16.62
C PRO A 335 8.01 -0.71 -15.48
N ARG A 336 7.11 -1.60 -15.82
CA ARG A 336 6.08 -2.17 -14.94
C ARG A 336 6.62 -2.71 -13.62
N TYR A 337 7.75 -3.43 -13.65
CA TYR A 337 8.30 -4.04 -12.43
C TYR A 337 8.63 -3.02 -11.33
N ALA A 338 8.95 -1.78 -11.71
CA ALA A 338 9.20 -0.70 -10.77
C ALA A 338 7.94 0.09 -10.41
N LEU A 339 6.89 0.04 -11.23
CA LEU A 339 5.64 0.78 -11.00
C LEU A 339 4.86 0.25 -9.79
N ASN A 340 4.92 -1.05 -9.49
CA ASN A 340 4.31 -1.59 -8.27
C ASN A 340 4.93 -1.00 -7.01
N ASP A 341 6.25 -0.85 -6.96
CA ASP A 341 6.95 -0.20 -5.84
C ASP A 341 6.57 1.27 -5.71
N VAL A 342 6.45 1.97 -6.85
CA VAL A 342 6.02 3.37 -6.89
C VAL A 342 4.60 3.52 -6.37
N ALA A 343 3.68 2.67 -6.80
CA ALA A 343 2.29 2.69 -6.34
C ALA A 343 2.19 2.37 -4.84
N SER A 344 2.93 1.37 -4.36
CA SER A 344 3.05 1.03 -2.94
C SER A 344 3.60 2.21 -2.13
N ALA A 345 4.62 2.92 -2.65
CA ALA A 345 5.17 4.09 -1.97
C ALA A 345 4.18 5.25 -1.88
N TYR A 346 3.39 5.51 -2.93
CA TYR A 346 2.32 6.50 -2.86
C TYR A 346 1.25 6.12 -1.83
N LEU A 347 0.86 4.85 -1.77
CA LEU A 347 -0.10 4.36 -0.77
C LEU A 347 0.45 4.53 0.66
N TYR A 348 1.69 4.13 0.89
CA TYR A 348 2.39 4.34 2.16
C TYR A 348 2.41 5.84 2.58
N LEU A 349 2.59 6.74 1.63
CA LEU A 349 2.57 8.20 1.83
C LEU A 349 1.16 8.80 1.87
N ARG A 350 0.13 7.97 1.95
CA ARG A 350 -1.28 8.38 2.03
C ARG A 350 -1.76 9.19 0.82
N GLN A 351 -1.27 8.82 -0.38
CA GLN A 351 -1.69 9.37 -1.67
C GLN A 351 -2.37 8.31 -2.53
N PRO A 352 -3.51 7.74 -2.06
CA PRO A 352 -4.12 6.56 -2.68
C PRO A 352 -4.63 6.79 -4.09
N GLU A 353 -5.00 8.02 -4.46
CA GLU A 353 -5.45 8.32 -5.82
C GLU A 353 -4.32 8.12 -6.84
N LYS A 354 -3.09 8.58 -6.51
CA LYS A 354 -1.92 8.35 -7.37
C LYS A 354 -1.54 6.87 -7.42
N ALA A 355 -1.57 6.19 -6.28
CA ALA A 355 -1.35 4.76 -6.21
C ALA A 355 -2.34 3.97 -7.08
N ARG A 356 -3.64 4.27 -6.95
CA ARG A 356 -4.73 3.66 -7.73
C ARG A 356 -4.49 3.79 -9.23
N ASP A 357 -4.12 4.97 -9.69
CA ASP A 357 -3.97 5.23 -11.12
C ASP A 357 -2.79 4.44 -11.70
N ILE A 358 -1.70 4.28 -10.94
CA ILE A 358 -0.57 3.44 -11.33
C ILE A 358 -0.95 1.95 -11.27
N TYR A 359 -1.60 1.48 -10.20
CA TYR A 359 -2.03 0.08 -10.11
C TYR A 359 -3.01 -0.31 -11.22
N ARG A 360 -3.90 0.59 -11.65
CA ARG A 360 -4.77 0.37 -12.81
C ARG A 360 -3.98 0.20 -14.11
N GLN A 361 -2.95 1.01 -14.31
CA GLN A 361 -2.05 0.86 -15.44
C GLN A 361 -1.35 -0.49 -15.43
N VAL A 362 -0.78 -0.88 -14.29
CA VAL A 362 -0.10 -2.16 -14.12
C VAL A 362 -1.06 -3.33 -14.34
N ALA A 363 -2.25 -3.30 -13.75
CA ALA A 363 -3.25 -4.36 -13.88
C ALA A 363 -3.73 -4.55 -15.34
N ALA A 364 -3.84 -3.47 -16.10
CA ALA A 364 -4.18 -3.56 -17.53
C ALA A 364 -3.09 -4.26 -18.35
N ASP A 365 -1.81 -4.00 -18.03
CA ASP A 365 -0.67 -4.66 -18.64
C ASP A 365 -0.58 -6.15 -18.23
N ASP A 366 -0.92 -6.51 -16.99
CA ASP A 366 -0.94 -7.89 -16.49
C ASP A 366 -1.94 -8.76 -17.24
N ALA A 367 -3.15 -8.25 -17.44
CA ALA A 367 -4.18 -8.94 -18.19
C ALA A 367 -3.77 -9.25 -19.64
N ALA A 368 -2.91 -8.39 -20.23
CA ALA A 368 -2.44 -8.56 -21.59
C ALA A 368 -1.31 -9.60 -21.73
N ARG A 369 -0.53 -9.85 -20.65
CA ARG A 369 0.71 -10.65 -20.70
C ARG A 369 0.65 -12.01 -20.02
N ASN A 370 -0.42 -12.30 -19.26
CA ASN A 370 -0.58 -13.53 -18.48
C ASN A 370 0.61 -13.79 -17.52
N ASP A 371 0.96 -12.76 -16.75
CA ASP A 371 2.13 -12.72 -15.87
C ASP A 371 2.02 -13.60 -14.62
N ASP A 372 3.09 -13.63 -13.82
CA ASP A 372 3.21 -14.41 -12.58
C ASP A 372 2.00 -14.16 -11.65
N PRO A 373 1.35 -15.21 -11.12
CA PRO A 373 0.21 -15.07 -10.22
C PRO A 373 0.51 -14.28 -8.93
N GLU A 374 1.75 -14.32 -8.43
CA GLU A 374 2.18 -13.56 -7.24
C GLU A 374 2.23 -12.05 -7.54
N ASP A 375 2.89 -11.65 -8.64
CA ASP A 375 2.94 -10.25 -9.08
C ASP A 375 1.54 -9.69 -9.32
N ARG A 376 0.67 -10.50 -9.92
CA ARG A 376 -0.72 -10.13 -10.15
C ARG A 376 -1.49 -9.94 -8.85
N LEU A 377 -1.37 -10.85 -7.88
CA LEU A 377 -2.02 -10.72 -6.57
C LEU A 377 -1.56 -9.46 -5.84
N ASN A 378 -0.27 -9.16 -5.88
CA ASN A 378 0.30 -7.93 -5.30
C ASN A 378 -0.32 -6.67 -5.94
N THR A 379 -0.47 -6.65 -7.26
CA THR A 379 -1.12 -5.57 -8.00
C THR A 379 -2.59 -5.44 -7.63
N GLU A 380 -3.33 -6.55 -7.58
CA GLU A 380 -4.76 -6.58 -7.22
C GLU A 380 -4.99 -6.11 -5.78
N THR A 381 -4.16 -6.59 -4.85
CA THR A 381 -4.20 -6.19 -3.43
C THR A 381 -3.88 -4.70 -3.27
N GLY A 382 -2.85 -4.20 -3.95
CA GLY A 382 -2.50 -2.78 -3.94
C GLY A 382 -3.59 -1.89 -4.56
N LEU A 383 -4.21 -2.34 -5.66
CA LEU A 383 -5.35 -1.65 -6.26
C LEU A 383 -6.55 -1.60 -5.30
N TYR A 384 -6.85 -2.73 -4.65
CA TYR A 384 -7.93 -2.78 -3.65
C TYR A 384 -7.68 -1.74 -2.54
N TYR A 385 -6.51 -1.76 -1.90
CA TYR A 385 -6.23 -0.81 -0.82
C TYR A 385 -6.24 0.65 -1.28
N SER A 386 -5.72 0.94 -2.46
CA SER A 386 -5.73 2.30 -2.99
C SER A 386 -7.14 2.81 -3.30
N LEU A 387 -8.04 1.94 -3.75
CA LEU A 387 -9.47 2.26 -3.95
C LEU A 387 -10.19 2.43 -2.60
N ALA A 388 -9.94 1.54 -1.64
CA ALA A 388 -10.57 1.59 -0.32
C ALA A 388 -10.14 2.83 0.47
N GLU A 389 -8.83 3.18 0.46
CA GLU A 389 -8.34 4.40 1.11
C GLU A 389 -8.75 5.69 0.41
N ALA A 390 -9.09 5.61 -0.89
CA ALA A 390 -9.73 6.68 -1.64
C ALA A 390 -11.26 6.72 -1.45
N GLU A 391 -11.83 5.91 -0.53
CA GLU A 391 -13.27 5.79 -0.23
C GLU A 391 -14.13 5.29 -1.41
N GLN A 392 -13.53 4.60 -2.38
CA GLN A 392 -14.19 4.03 -3.56
C GLN A 392 -14.57 2.56 -3.33
N PHE A 393 -15.31 2.26 -2.28
CA PHE A 393 -15.59 0.90 -1.81
C PHE A 393 -16.31 0.00 -2.83
N ASP A 394 -17.21 0.54 -3.66
CA ASP A 394 -17.87 -0.24 -4.69
C ASP A 394 -16.87 -0.76 -5.72
N GLN A 395 -15.95 0.11 -6.17
CA GLN A 395 -14.89 -0.27 -7.10
C GLN A 395 -13.87 -1.19 -6.44
N ALA A 396 -13.53 -0.95 -5.17
CA ALA A 396 -12.65 -1.81 -4.40
C ALA A 396 -13.22 -3.24 -4.28
N SER A 397 -14.50 -3.35 -3.93
CA SER A 397 -15.19 -4.64 -3.84
C SER A 397 -15.25 -5.37 -5.18
N GLN A 398 -15.53 -4.64 -6.27
CA GLN A 398 -15.54 -5.19 -7.63
C GLN A 398 -14.14 -5.68 -8.04
N SER A 399 -13.08 -4.90 -7.77
CA SER A 399 -11.71 -5.30 -8.10
C SER A 399 -11.29 -6.57 -7.33
N LEU A 400 -11.71 -6.68 -6.07
CA LEU A 400 -11.43 -7.84 -5.25
C LEU A 400 -12.28 -9.07 -5.64
N ALA A 401 -13.51 -8.89 -6.14
CA ALA A 401 -14.34 -9.99 -6.59
C ALA A 401 -13.88 -10.56 -7.96
N ALA A 402 -13.22 -9.75 -8.77
CA ALA A 402 -12.64 -10.19 -10.04
C ALA A 402 -11.53 -11.24 -9.77
N ASN A 403 -11.30 -12.11 -10.71
CA ASN A 403 -10.17 -13.06 -10.74
C ASN A 403 -10.08 -14.02 -9.52
N ARG A 404 -11.13 -14.13 -8.71
CA ARG A 404 -11.13 -15.03 -7.53
C ARG A 404 -10.83 -16.48 -7.89
N GLN A 405 -11.19 -16.90 -9.08
CA GLN A 405 -11.00 -18.27 -9.57
C GLN A 405 -9.55 -18.57 -9.95
N ASP A 406 -8.70 -17.54 -10.11
CA ASP A 406 -7.32 -17.68 -10.53
C ASP A 406 -6.42 -18.18 -9.37
N TYR A 407 -6.94 -18.17 -8.14
CA TYR A 407 -6.23 -18.61 -6.94
C TYR A 407 -6.92 -19.85 -6.34
N PRO A 408 -6.66 -21.06 -6.86
CA PRO A 408 -7.24 -22.29 -6.36
C PRO A 408 -6.68 -22.63 -4.96
N ASP A 409 -7.43 -23.37 -4.17
CA ASP A 409 -7.01 -23.78 -2.80
C ASP A 409 -5.73 -24.63 -2.79
N TRP A 410 -5.46 -25.34 -3.88
CA TRP A 410 -4.37 -26.28 -4.00
C TRP A 410 -3.58 -26.07 -5.28
N VAL A 411 -2.25 -26.21 -5.18
CA VAL A 411 -1.34 -26.13 -6.31
C VAL A 411 -0.55 -27.43 -6.48
N TYR A 412 -0.18 -27.74 -7.72
CA TYR A 412 0.70 -28.87 -8.06
C TYR A 412 2.06 -28.32 -8.49
N LEU A 413 3.08 -28.57 -7.72
CA LEU A 413 4.44 -28.22 -8.09
C LEU A 413 5.10 -29.40 -8.80
N LYS A 414 5.80 -29.11 -9.90
CA LYS A 414 6.55 -30.13 -10.66
C LYS A 414 7.57 -30.83 -9.76
N GLY A 415 7.49 -32.15 -9.70
CA GLY A 415 8.38 -32.98 -8.86
C GLY A 415 7.87 -33.25 -7.44
N GLN A 416 6.72 -32.69 -7.04
CA GLN A 416 6.05 -33.03 -5.80
C GLN A 416 5.00 -34.11 -6.04
N PRO A 417 4.95 -35.18 -5.19
CA PRO A 417 4.00 -36.28 -5.34
C PRO A 417 2.57 -35.92 -4.95
N SER A 418 2.37 -34.85 -4.18
CA SER A 418 1.07 -34.39 -3.67
C SER A 418 0.83 -32.92 -3.98
N ARG A 419 -0.44 -32.53 -3.98
CA ARG A 419 -0.84 -31.14 -4.01
C ARG A 419 -0.43 -30.42 -2.71
N LEU A 420 -0.10 -29.15 -2.82
CA LEU A 420 0.25 -28.29 -1.69
C LEU A 420 -0.83 -27.20 -1.50
N PRO A 421 -1.05 -26.69 -0.29
CA PRO A 421 -1.84 -25.49 -0.08
C PRO A 421 -1.29 -24.33 -0.90
N ASN A 422 -2.17 -23.49 -1.37
CA ASN A 422 -1.80 -22.31 -2.13
C ASN A 422 -1.69 -21.08 -1.23
N ASP A 423 -0.49 -20.63 -0.98
CA ASP A 423 -0.22 -19.45 -0.13
C ASP A 423 -0.86 -18.16 -0.70
N LEU A 424 -0.91 -18.02 -2.03
CA LEU A 424 -1.59 -16.89 -2.69
C LEU A 424 -3.09 -16.88 -2.40
N ARG A 425 -3.69 -18.06 -2.29
CA ARG A 425 -5.10 -18.18 -1.89
C ARG A 425 -5.32 -17.69 -0.46
N LEU A 426 -4.42 -18.06 0.45
CA LEU A 426 -4.47 -17.60 1.84
C LEU A 426 -4.33 -16.08 1.91
N GLU A 427 -3.35 -15.51 1.22
CA GLU A 427 -3.12 -14.06 1.19
C GLU A 427 -4.33 -13.30 0.66
N ARG A 428 -4.94 -13.82 -0.41
CA ARG A 428 -6.19 -13.26 -0.92
C ARG A 428 -7.33 -13.32 0.10
N MET A 429 -7.51 -14.44 0.79
CA MET A 429 -8.54 -14.59 1.83
C MET A 429 -8.29 -13.60 2.99
N GLN A 430 -7.05 -13.34 3.34
CA GLN A 430 -6.69 -12.32 4.34
C GLN A 430 -7.09 -10.92 3.87
N THR A 431 -6.85 -10.60 2.60
CA THR A 431 -7.27 -9.33 1.99
C THR A 431 -8.80 -9.22 1.96
N GLU A 432 -9.54 -10.28 1.63
CA GLU A 432 -11.01 -10.32 1.67
C GLU A 432 -11.55 -10.10 3.12
N ALA A 433 -10.88 -10.67 4.12
CA ALA A 433 -11.25 -10.46 5.53
C ALA A 433 -10.96 -9.02 5.99
N ALA A 434 -9.82 -8.45 5.59
CA ALA A 434 -9.49 -7.05 5.84
C ALA A 434 -10.49 -6.11 5.14
N ALA A 435 -10.91 -6.44 3.93
CA ALA A 435 -11.93 -5.72 3.18
C ALA A 435 -13.29 -5.69 3.92
N SER A 436 -13.70 -6.84 4.46
CA SER A 436 -14.91 -6.92 5.29
C SER A 436 -14.81 -6.01 6.52
N LEU A 437 -13.64 -5.99 7.18
CA LEU A 437 -13.39 -5.12 8.33
C LEU A 437 -13.43 -3.63 7.95
N GLN A 438 -12.82 -3.23 6.83
CA GLN A 438 -12.82 -1.85 6.34
C GLN A 438 -14.22 -1.38 5.90
N ALA A 439 -15.07 -2.31 5.44
CA ALA A 439 -16.46 -2.05 5.09
C ALA A 439 -17.40 -2.07 6.32
N ASP A 440 -16.88 -2.13 7.55
CA ASP A 440 -17.64 -2.30 8.80
C ASP A 440 -18.45 -3.62 8.89
N ASP A 441 -18.22 -4.60 7.98
CA ASP A 441 -18.81 -5.93 8.12
C ASP A 441 -17.94 -6.83 9.03
N THR A 442 -17.82 -6.40 10.26
CA THR A 442 -17.00 -7.04 11.30
C THR A 442 -17.41 -8.49 11.58
N PRO A 443 -18.71 -8.90 11.51
CA PRO A 443 -19.09 -10.29 11.64
C PRO A 443 -18.58 -11.18 10.50
N ALA A 444 -18.55 -10.70 9.27
CA ALA A 444 -17.99 -11.45 8.13
C ALA A 444 -16.48 -11.61 8.28
N ALA A 445 -15.76 -10.54 8.64
CA ALA A 445 -14.34 -10.57 8.93
C ALA A 445 -14.01 -11.58 10.03
N GLN A 446 -14.80 -11.61 11.12
CA GLN A 446 -14.61 -12.57 12.21
C GLN A 446 -14.78 -14.00 11.73
N ARG A 447 -15.89 -14.31 11.05
CA ARG A 447 -16.15 -15.68 10.56
C ARG A 447 -15.03 -16.16 9.63
N SER A 448 -14.58 -15.30 8.74
CA SER A 448 -13.50 -15.63 7.79
C SER A 448 -12.18 -15.92 8.51
N LEU A 449 -11.76 -15.07 9.44
CA LEU A 449 -10.51 -15.25 10.18
C LEU A 449 -10.57 -16.39 11.18
N GLU A 450 -11.72 -16.62 11.85
CA GLU A 450 -11.90 -17.79 12.70
C GLU A 450 -11.81 -19.10 11.91
N HIS A 451 -12.33 -19.11 10.67
CA HIS A 451 -12.17 -20.26 9.77
C HIS A 451 -10.69 -20.48 9.43
N MET A 452 -9.98 -19.44 8.96
CA MET A 452 -8.55 -19.53 8.61
C MET A 452 -7.69 -19.97 9.80
N VAL A 453 -7.95 -19.44 11.02
CA VAL A 453 -7.23 -19.82 12.23
C VAL A 453 -7.52 -21.28 12.62
N ARG A 454 -8.73 -21.79 12.41
CA ARG A 454 -9.02 -23.22 12.64
C ARG A 454 -8.25 -24.16 11.70
N GLU A 455 -8.12 -23.74 10.42
CA GLU A 455 -7.36 -24.51 9.42
C GLU A 455 -5.83 -24.38 9.63
N ALA A 456 -5.36 -23.24 10.13
CA ALA A 456 -3.94 -22.96 10.35
C ALA A 456 -3.68 -22.39 11.76
N PRO A 457 -3.90 -23.19 12.83
CA PRO A 457 -3.85 -22.70 14.22
C PRO A 457 -2.46 -22.23 14.66
N ASN A 458 -1.40 -22.67 14.00
CA ASN A 458 -0.03 -22.26 14.29
C ASN A 458 0.46 -21.05 13.49
N ASN A 459 -0.43 -20.40 12.74
CA ASN A 459 -0.10 -19.16 12.03
C ASN A 459 -0.35 -17.95 12.95
N SER A 460 0.72 -17.42 13.54
CA SER A 460 0.65 -16.26 14.44
C SER A 460 0.11 -14.98 13.77
N GLY A 461 0.35 -14.82 12.47
CA GLY A 461 -0.14 -13.68 11.70
C GLY A 461 -1.67 -13.69 11.57
N LEU A 462 -2.27 -14.85 11.30
CA LEU A 462 -3.72 -15.01 11.28
C LEU A 462 -4.35 -14.77 12.66
N GLN A 463 -3.71 -15.26 13.71
CA GLN A 463 -4.16 -15.01 15.09
C GLN A 463 -4.09 -13.50 15.42
N ALA A 464 -3.04 -12.80 15.01
CA ALA A 464 -2.93 -11.36 15.22
C ALA A 464 -4.02 -10.57 14.46
N GLN A 465 -4.34 -10.98 13.23
CA GLN A 465 -5.46 -10.39 12.47
C GLN A 465 -6.81 -10.66 13.12
N LEU A 466 -7.05 -11.88 13.59
CA LEU A 466 -8.28 -12.24 14.32
C LEU A 466 -8.43 -11.42 15.60
N ALA A 467 -7.34 -11.24 16.35
CA ALA A 467 -7.31 -10.40 17.53
C ALA A 467 -7.67 -8.93 17.21
N GLY A 468 -7.21 -8.40 16.07
CA GLY A 468 -7.63 -7.08 15.57
C GLY A 468 -9.13 -6.99 15.33
N VAL A 469 -9.74 -8.05 14.79
CA VAL A 469 -11.20 -8.11 14.60
C VAL A 469 -11.93 -8.21 15.94
N TYR A 470 -11.45 -9.00 16.91
CA TYR A 470 -12.07 -9.02 18.25
C TYR A 470 -12.04 -7.64 18.90
N ARG A 471 -10.96 -6.87 18.76
CA ARG A 471 -10.92 -5.48 19.22
C ARG A 471 -11.98 -4.61 18.53
N ALA A 472 -12.07 -4.67 17.20
CA ALA A 472 -13.08 -3.94 16.42
C ALA A 472 -14.51 -4.32 16.85
N ARG A 473 -14.71 -5.53 17.36
CA ARG A 473 -15.96 -6.02 17.93
C ARG A 473 -16.15 -5.73 19.41
N SER A 474 -15.35 -4.83 19.98
CA SER A 474 -15.40 -4.48 21.41
C SER A 474 -15.17 -5.68 22.34
N GLN A 475 -14.28 -6.61 21.93
CA GLN A 475 -13.93 -7.82 22.68
C GLN A 475 -12.41 -7.86 23.00
N PRO A 476 -11.88 -6.89 23.77
CA PRO A 476 -10.45 -6.79 24.01
C PRO A 476 -9.84 -7.96 24.78
N ARG A 477 -10.61 -8.63 25.67
CA ARG A 477 -10.12 -9.81 26.40
C ARG A 477 -10.05 -11.05 25.49
N ALA A 478 -10.93 -11.17 24.49
CA ALA A 478 -10.81 -12.20 23.46
C ALA A 478 -9.58 -11.96 22.59
N SER A 479 -9.33 -10.69 22.23
CA SER A 479 -8.11 -10.27 21.54
C SER A 479 -6.86 -10.64 22.35
N GLU A 480 -6.81 -10.28 23.63
CA GLU A 480 -5.68 -10.58 24.52
C GLU A 480 -5.36 -12.08 24.55
N ARG A 481 -6.38 -12.94 24.75
CA ARG A 481 -6.18 -14.40 24.76
C ARG A 481 -5.59 -14.91 23.46
N THR A 482 -6.09 -14.42 22.33
CA THR A 482 -5.62 -14.80 21.00
C THR A 482 -4.18 -14.36 20.77
N LEU A 483 -3.82 -13.14 21.19
CA LEU A 483 -2.47 -12.62 21.06
C LEU A 483 -1.46 -13.33 21.98
N LYS A 484 -1.85 -13.74 23.18
CA LYS A 484 -1.01 -14.56 24.05
C LYS A 484 -0.70 -15.94 23.43
N MET A 485 -1.66 -16.53 22.72
CA MET A 485 -1.39 -17.73 21.93
C MET A 485 -0.44 -17.45 20.76
N ALA A 486 -0.66 -16.36 20.01
CA ALA A 486 0.18 -15.97 18.90
C ALA A 486 1.63 -15.68 19.36
N GLU A 487 1.80 -15.06 20.51
CA GLU A 487 3.11 -14.77 21.11
C GLU A 487 3.92 -16.06 21.39
N THR A 488 3.28 -17.12 21.84
CA THR A 488 3.97 -18.41 22.05
C THR A 488 4.52 -19.02 20.77
N LEU A 489 3.90 -18.71 19.63
CA LEU A 489 4.36 -19.16 18.31
C LEU A 489 5.44 -18.26 17.73
N SER A 490 5.34 -16.96 17.97
CA SER A 490 6.25 -15.96 17.40
C SER A 490 6.43 -14.78 18.37
N PRO A 491 7.31 -14.94 19.38
CA PRO A 491 7.42 -13.97 20.50
C PRO A 491 7.82 -12.54 20.10
N ARG A 492 8.53 -12.38 18.97
CA ARG A 492 9.00 -11.07 18.48
C ARG A 492 8.33 -10.64 17.19
N SER A 493 7.17 -11.20 16.91
CA SER A 493 6.40 -10.79 15.75
C SER A 493 5.85 -9.37 15.95
N LEU A 494 6.22 -8.45 15.07
CA LEU A 494 5.79 -7.05 15.15
C LEU A 494 4.26 -6.92 15.10
N SER A 495 3.57 -7.76 14.31
CA SER A 495 2.11 -7.76 14.23
C SER A 495 1.45 -8.20 15.54
N VAL A 496 2.05 -9.18 16.24
CA VAL A 496 1.56 -9.67 17.54
C VAL A 496 1.78 -8.59 18.60
N GLU A 497 2.99 -8.04 18.71
CA GLU A 497 3.34 -7.02 19.71
C GLU A 497 2.55 -5.71 19.52
N ASN A 498 2.38 -5.25 18.28
CA ASN A 498 1.49 -4.11 17.98
C ASN A 498 0.03 -4.42 18.38
N GLY A 499 -0.45 -5.62 18.07
CA GLY A 499 -1.78 -6.07 18.49
C GLY A 499 -1.93 -6.06 20.02
N GLN A 500 -0.93 -6.56 20.75
CA GLN A 500 -0.91 -6.53 22.22
C GLN A 500 -0.88 -5.08 22.75
N GLY A 501 -0.10 -4.19 22.12
CA GLY A 501 -0.05 -2.78 22.51
C GLY A 501 -1.40 -2.07 22.38
N PHE A 502 -2.09 -2.26 21.27
CA PHE A 502 -3.45 -1.74 21.08
C PHE A 502 -4.45 -2.37 22.06
N THR A 503 -4.35 -3.68 22.29
CA THR A 503 -5.23 -4.38 23.24
C THR A 503 -4.98 -3.92 24.67
N ALA A 504 -3.74 -3.65 25.04
CA ALA A 504 -3.38 -3.06 26.34
C ALA A 504 -3.98 -1.66 26.53
N LEU A 505 -4.03 -0.83 25.48
CA LEU A 505 -4.73 0.46 25.50
C LEU A 505 -6.22 0.28 25.79
N ASP A 506 -6.88 -0.68 25.13
CA ASP A 506 -8.31 -0.95 25.31
C ASP A 506 -8.61 -1.52 26.71
N LEU A 507 -7.69 -2.33 27.27
CA LEU A 507 -7.79 -2.93 28.61
C LEU A 507 -7.24 -2.04 29.72
N GLN A 508 -6.80 -0.82 29.41
CA GLN A 508 -6.25 0.13 30.38
C GLN A 508 -4.98 -0.40 31.08
N GLU A 509 -4.20 -1.24 30.41
CA GLU A 509 -2.90 -1.74 30.85
C GLU A 509 -1.77 -0.81 30.35
N TRP A 510 -1.72 0.38 30.89
CA TRP A 510 -0.94 1.50 30.37
C TRP A 510 0.56 1.24 30.30
N ARG A 511 1.14 0.55 31.29
CA ARG A 511 2.57 0.22 31.30
C ARG A 511 2.94 -0.74 30.19
N GLN A 512 2.09 -1.72 29.90
CA GLN A 512 2.29 -2.62 28.79
C GLN A 512 2.14 -1.90 27.45
N ALA A 513 1.13 -1.02 27.34
CA ALA A 513 0.92 -0.22 26.13
C ALA A 513 2.12 0.70 25.86
N GLU A 514 2.68 1.35 26.89
CA GLU A 514 3.89 2.16 26.75
C GLU A 514 5.08 1.33 26.27
N ALA A 515 5.39 0.25 26.99
CA ALA A 515 6.55 -0.59 26.69
C ALA A 515 6.49 -1.12 25.25
N LEU A 516 5.34 -1.64 24.83
CA LEU A 516 5.16 -2.16 23.48
C LEU A 516 5.20 -1.05 22.41
N SER A 517 4.60 0.11 22.66
CA SER A 517 4.62 1.22 21.72
C SER A 517 6.02 1.79 21.49
N GLN A 518 6.82 1.88 22.56
CA GLN A 518 8.21 2.35 22.49
C GLN A 518 9.10 1.32 21.80
N ASP A 519 9.00 0.04 22.17
CA ASP A 519 9.83 -1.02 21.62
C ASP A 519 9.54 -1.25 20.13
N THR A 520 8.27 -1.38 19.74
CA THR A 520 7.91 -1.62 18.34
C THR A 520 8.28 -0.45 17.43
N LEU A 521 8.10 0.80 17.91
CA LEU A 521 8.51 1.99 17.17
C LEU A 521 10.04 2.10 17.05
N ALA A 522 10.79 1.77 18.11
CA ALA A 522 12.24 1.79 18.06
C ALA A 522 12.82 0.76 17.10
N ARG A 523 12.25 -0.46 17.07
CA ARG A 523 12.67 -1.54 16.17
C ARG A 523 12.20 -1.36 14.73
N ALA A 524 11.04 -0.77 14.53
CA ALA A 524 10.44 -0.61 13.20
C ALA A 524 9.83 0.80 13.02
N PRO A 525 10.66 1.84 12.98
CA PRO A 525 10.18 3.22 12.86
C PRO A 525 9.49 3.52 11.52
N GLU A 526 9.66 2.66 10.52
CA GLU A 526 9.00 2.76 9.21
C GLU A 526 7.64 2.04 9.19
N ASP A 527 7.37 1.16 10.15
CA ASP A 527 6.10 0.42 10.17
C ASP A 527 4.93 1.34 10.53
N LEU A 528 3.91 1.39 9.67
CA LEU A 528 2.76 2.27 9.86
C LEU A 528 1.91 1.87 11.08
N VAL A 529 1.86 0.58 11.42
CA VAL A 529 1.09 0.08 12.56
C VAL A 529 1.76 0.45 13.87
N SER A 530 3.09 0.32 13.95
CA SER A 530 3.89 0.77 15.10
C SER A 530 3.78 2.28 15.30
N ARG A 531 3.83 3.07 14.22
CA ARG A 531 3.59 4.52 14.28
C ARG A 531 2.18 4.85 14.76
N ARG A 532 1.18 4.08 14.32
CA ARG A 532 -0.20 4.26 14.74
C ARG A 532 -0.36 3.96 16.24
N LEU A 533 0.24 2.89 16.74
CA LEU A 533 0.26 2.55 18.17
C LEU A 533 0.92 3.66 18.98
N ALA A 534 2.10 4.12 18.57
CA ALA A 534 2.81 5.22 19.23
C ALA A 534 1.98 6.52 19.22
N ARG A 535 1.27 6.81 18.12
CA ARG A 535 0.37 7.96 18.06
C ARG A 535 -0.79 7.83 19.04
N GLN A 536 -1.41 6.67 19.14
CA GLN A 536 -2.51 6.45 20.09
C GLN A 536 -2.02 6.57 21.54
N TRP A 537 -0.82 6.03 21.83
CA TRP A 537 -0.18 6.24 23.14
C TRP A 537 0.12 7.71 23.44
N GLN A 538 0.64 8.45 22.45
CA GLN A 538 0.87 9.89 22.58
C GLN A 538 -0.42 10.65 22.90
N VAL A 539 -1.51 10.35 22.15
CA VAL A 539 -2.82 11.00 22.34
C VAL A 539 -3.43 10.65 23.70
N HIS A 540 -3.24 9.40 24.17
CA HIS A 540 -3.65 9.01 25.51
C HIS A 540 -2.99 9.88 26.61
N ASN A 541 -1.73 10.26 26.41
CA ASN A 541 -0.95 11.07 27.35
C ASN A 541 -1.13 12.58 27.21
N MET A 542 -2.14 13.04 26.47
CA MET A 542 -2.50 14.46 26.36
C MET A 542 -3.49 14.87 27.45
N ALA A 543 -3.54 16.15 27.76
CA ALA A 543 -4.62 16.74 28.50
C ALA A 543 -5.90 16.75 27.63
N GLU A 544 -7.06 16.79 28.24
CA GLU A 544 -8.34 16.70 27.53
C GLU A 544 -9.33 17.75 28.03
N LEU A 545 -9.82 18.57 27.13
CA LEU A 545 -10.96 19.46 27.35
C LEU A 545 -12.23 18.78 26.83
N ARG A 546 -13.23 18.70 27.70
CA ARG A 546 -14.59 18.29 27.30
C ARG A 546 -15.57 19.43 27.57
N ILE A 547 -16.41 19.70 26.58
CA ILE A 547 -17.49 20.66 26.67
C ILE A 547 -18.75 19.92 26.20
N ALA A 548 -19.84 20.06 26.94
CA ALA A 548 -21.14 19.62 26.52
C ALA A 548 -22.18 20.74 26.85
N GLY A 549 -23.16 20.88 26.01
CA GLY A 549 -24.16 21.90 26.26
C GLY A 549 -25.40 21.76 25.40
N TYR A 550 -26.40 22.57 25.72
CA TYR A 550 -27.63 22.62 24.98
C TYR A 550 -28.20 24.04 24.98
N ARG A 551 -29.06 24.31 24.02
CA ARG A 551 -29.89 25.52 23.97
C ARG A 551 -31.28 25.20 23.42
N GLY A 552 -32.28 25.54 24.16
CA GLY A 552 -33.66 25.56 23.69
C GLY A 552 -33.88 26.68 22.67
N LEU A 553 -34.39 26.31 21.51
CA LEU A 553 -34.73 27.24 20.42
C LEU A 553 -36.20 27.65 20.47
N ALA A 554 -37.05 26.71 20.80
CA ALA A 554 -38.46 26.90 21.07
C ALA A 554 -38.87 25.79 22.04
N SER A 555 -39.44 26.17 23.15
CA SER A 555 -39.95 25.26 24.17
C SER A 555 -41.13 25.87 24.87
N ASP A 556 -42.18 25.11 24.97
CA ASP A 556 -43.33 25.33 25.85
C ASP A 556 -43.29 24.36 27.04
N SER A 557 -42.11 23.80 27.30
CA SER A 557 -41.92 22.81 28.37
C SER A 557 -41.89 23.43 29.75
N PRO A 558 -42.81 23.05 30.63
CA PRO A 558 -42.75 23.43 32.02
C PRO A 558 -41.62 22.72 32.78
N VAL A 559 -40.98 21.71 32.18
CA VAL A 559 -39.82 20.98 32.75
C VAL A 559 -38.53 21.74 32.52
N SER A 560 -38.26 22.12 31.26
CA SER A 560 -37.01 22.74 30.83
C SER A 560 -37.01 24.26 30.95
N GLY A 561 -38.20 24.86 30.95
CA GLY A 561 -38.41 26.31 30.85
C GLY A 561 -38.27 26.80 29.39
N SER A 562 -38.66 28.04 29.18
CA SER A 562 -38.41 28.69 27.88
C SER A 562 -37.02 29.26 27.82
N GLY A 563 -36.44 29.26 26.61
CA GLY A 563 -35.08 29.82 26.38
C GLY A 563 -33.98 29.15 27.18
N ASP A 564 -34.16 27.89 27.53
CA ASP A 564 -33.24 27.13 28.36
C ASP A 564 -31.87 27.00 27.69
N PHE A 565 -30.84 27.08 28.52
CA PHE A 565 -29.42 26.98 28.13
C PHE A 565 -28.67 26.23 29.19
N GLY A 566 -27.77 25.34 28.76
CA GLY A 566 -26.83 24.68 29.67
C GLY A 566 -25.51 24.46 29.00
N ILE A 567 -24.43 24.64 29.77
CA ILE A 567 -23.05 24.32 29.35
C ILE A 567 -22.30 23.75 30.53
N ASP A 568 -21.52 22.69 30.26
CA ASP A 568 -20.58 22.11 31.21
C ASP A 568 -19.22 21.96 30.52
N ALA A 569 -18.16 22.41 31.15
CA ALA A 569 -16.82 22.32 30.65
C ALA A 569 -15.91 21.72 31.73
N VAL A 570 -15.06 20.76 31.34
CA VAL A 570 -14.10 20.11 32.22
C VAL A 570 -12.80 19.89 31.50
N VAL A 571 -11.70 20.14 32.19
CA VAL A 571 -10.34 19.86 31.73
C VAL A 571 -9.76 18.73 32.58
N TYR A 572 -9.33 17.67 31.96
CA TYR A 572 -8.56 16.59 32.57
C TYR A 572 -7.08 16.81 32.32
N SER A 573 -6.26 16.60 33.33
CA SER A 573 -4.80 16.57 33.16
C SER A 573 -4.37 15.40 32.26
N LYS A 574 -3.14 15.46 31.78
CA LYS A 574 -2.46 14.24 31.30
C LYS A 574 -2.42 13.20 32.42
N PRO A 575 -2.33 11.89 32.09
CA PRO A 575 -2.18 10.85 33.10
C PRO A 575 -0.99 11.09 34.03
N LEU A 576 -1.20 10.91 35.34
CA LEU A 576 -0.21 10.97 36.40
C LEU A 576 -0.01 9.55 36.91
N ASP A 577 1.22 9.09 36.97
CA ASP A 577 1.55 7.70 37.31
C ASP A 577 0.63 6.67 36.60
N TYR A 578 0.46 6.88 35.29
CA TYR A 578 -0.37 6.07 34.36
C TYR A 578 -1.88 6.11 34.62
N ASN A 579 -2.31 5.90 35.83
CA ASN A 579 -3.70 5.59 36.18
C ASN A 579 -4.50 6.81 36.63
N TRP A 580 -3.87 7.85 37.13
CA TRP A 580 -4.52 8.99 37.74
C TRP A 580 -4.65 10.18 36.79
N ARG A 581 -5.77 10.86 36.83
CA ARG A 581 -5.96 12.16 36.19
C ARG A 581 -6.64 13.10 37.16
N ALA A 582 -6.10 14.28 37.35
CA ALA A 582 -6.81 15.35 38.03
C ALA A 582 -7.70 16.07 37.01
N PHE A 583 -8.82 16.56 37.46
CA PHE A 583 -9.70 17.39 36.64
C PHE A 583 -10.27 18.56 37.37
N GLY A 584 -10.63 19.59 36.61
CA GLY A 584 -11.37 20.76 37.11
C GLY A 584 -12.28 21.30 36.01
N GLY A 585 -13.39 21.86 36.43
CA GLY A 585 -14.37 22.36 35.50
C GLY A 585 -15.49 23.13 36.14
N GLY A 586 -16.46 23.51 35.35
CA GLY A 586 -17.64 24.20 35.84
C GLY A 586 -18.70 24.27 34.76
N GLY A 587 -19.85 24.69 35.15
CA GLY A 587 -20.96 24.85 34.24
C GLY A 587 -21.98 25.88 34.68
N TYR A 588 -22.90 26.11 33.78
CA TYR A 588 -23.99 27.07 33.93
C TYR A 588 -25.24 26.50 33.25
N ALA A 589 -26.37 26.65 33.93
CA ALA A 589 -27.68 26.40 33.32
C ALA A 589 -28.65 27.51 33.66
N ALA A 590 -29.56 27.84 32.78
CA ALA A 590 -30.61 28.83 32.96
C ALA A 590 -31.86 28.44 32.18
N GLY A 591 -33.03 28.86 32.69
CA GLY A 591 -34.30 28.71 32.01
C GLY A 591 -35.33 29.65 32.62
N ASP A 592 -36.30 30.11 31.84
CA ASP A 592 -37.37 30.95 32.28
C ASP A 592 -38.62 30.09 32.58
N PHE A 593 -39.12 30.14 33.81
CA PHE A 593 -40.26 29.40 34.29
C PHE A 593 -41.38 30.39 34.67
N GLU A 594 -42.55 29.88 34.99
CA GLU A 594 -43.68 30.71 35.44
C GLU A 594 -43.35 31.49 36.75
N GLU A 595 -42.56 30.87 37.61
CA GLU A 595 -42.09 31.46 38.88
C GLU A 595 -40.95 32.49 38.73
N GLY A 596 -40.38 32.57 37.52
CA GLY A 596 -39.27 33.43 37.21
C GLY A 596 -38.07 32.69 36.60
N ARG A 597 -36.98 33.44 36.46
CA ARG A 597 -35.74 32.87 35.86
C ARG A 597 -34.98 32.04 36.85
N GLY A 598 -34.81 30.75 36.55
CA GLY A 598 -33.89 29.86 37.22
C GLY A 598 -32.49 29.98 36.69
N THR A 599 -31.49 30.05 37.53
CA THR A 599 -30.09 29.97 37.16
C THR A 599 -29.35 29.01 38.09
N TYR A 600 -28.41 28.27 37.52
CA TYR A 600 -27.60 27.30 38.26
C TYR A 600 -26.15 27.36 37.77
N ARG A 601 -25.24 27.51 38.72
CA ARG A 601 -23.79 27.54 38.48
C ARG A 601 -23.12 26.51 39.36
N TRP A 602 -22.09 25.85 38.79
CA TRP A 602 -21.30 24.93 39.60
C TRP A 602 -19.83 25.02 39.18
N VAL A 603 -18.95 24.77 40.11
CA VAL A 603 -17.55 24.56 39.89
C VAL A 603 -17.17 23.25 40.56
N ARG A 604 -16.32 22.47 39.88
CA ARG A 604 -15.94 21.12 40.33
C ARG A 604 -14.47 20.86 40.14
N ALA A 605 -13.91 20.03 41.00
CA ALA A 605 -12.58 19.51 40.88
C ALA A 605 -12.54 18.07 41.42
N GLY A 606 -11.68 17.27 40.88
CA GLY A 606 -11.64 15.87 41.29
C GLY A 606 -10.45 15.11 40.74
N VAL A 607 -10.50 13.82 41.00
CA VAL A 607 -9.51 12.85 40.51
C VAL A 607 -10.24 11.66 39.90
N GLU A 608 -9.70 11.18 38.80
CA GLU A 608 -10.12 9.97 38.12
C GLU A 608 -8.97 8.95 38.22
N TRP A 609 -9.32 7.72 38.53
CA TRP A 609 -8.41 6.57 38.46
C TRP A 609 -8.91 5.58 37.42
N ARG A 610 -8.03 5.18 36.54
CA ARG A 610 -8.31 4.18 35.50
C ARG A 610 -7.28 3.07 35.54
N GLY A 611 -7.74 1.87 35.68
CA GLY A 611 -6.92 0.68 35.59
C GLY A 611 -7.70 -0.44 34.95
N ARG A 612 -7.06 -1.55 34.75
CA ARG A 612 -7.71 -2.73 34.17
C ARG A 612 -9.03 -3.00 34.90
N ASP A 613 -10.07 -3.10 34.11
CA ASP A 613 -11.41 -3.48 34.53
C ASP A 613 -12.14 -2.45 35.42
N LEU A 614 -11.45 -1.48 36.04
CA LEU A 614 -12.06 -0.55 36.99
C LEU A 614 -11.74 0.90 36.65
N THR A 615 -12.77 1.72 36.62
CA THR A 615 -12.65 3.19 36.58
C THR A 615 -13.36 3.76 37.78
N VAL A 616 -12.72 4.69 38.51
CA VAL A 616 -13.27 5.38 39.68
C VAL A 616 -13.04 6.87 39.51
N GLU A 617 -14.04 7.68 39.82
CA GLU A 617 -13.94 9.15 39.82
C GLU A 617 -14.51 9.70 41.12
N GLY A 618 -13.73 10.55 41.79
CA GLY A 618 -14.14 11.31 42.96
C GLY A 618 -14.11 12.81 42.67
N GLU A 619 -15.16 13.52 42.97
CA GLU A 619 -15.36 14.94 42.68
C GLU A 619 -15.85 15.69 43.91
N VAL A 620 -15.31 16.87 44.15
CA VAL A 620 -15.88 17.88 45.05
C VAL A 620 -16.36 19.04 44.21
N SER A 621 -17.47 19.64 44.61
CA SER A 621 -18.11 20.70 43.82
C SER A 621 -18.73 21.78 44.72
N THR A 622 -19.00 22.93 44.14
CA THR A 622 -19.80 23.99 44.71
C THR A 622 -20.95 24.29 43.77
N HIS A 623 -22.13 24.54 44.36
CA HIS A 623 -23.37 24.72 43.64
C HIS A 623 -24.05 26.01 44.08
N ASP A 624 -24.35 26.91 43.13
CA ASP A 624 -25.06 28.16 43.37
C ASP A 624 -26.30 28.20 42.46
N TYR A 625 -27.47 28.14 43.07
CA TYR A 625 -28.76 28.21 42.41
C TYR A 625 -29.69 29.25 42.99
N GLY A 626 -29.10 30.31 43.61
CA GLY A 626 -29.86 31.44 44.15
C GLY A 626 -30.05 31.40 45.67
N ASP A 627 -29.74 30.26 46.30
CA ASP A 627 -29.95 30.01 47.75
C ASP A 627 -28.57 29.92 48.50
N GLY A 628 -27.58 30.62 47.98
CA GLY A 628 -26.22 30.61 48.46
C GLY A 628 -25.41 29.42 47.86
N VAL A 629 -24.11 29.43 48.12
CA VAL A 629 -23.21 28.40 47.62
C VAL A 629 -23.27 27.17 48.53
N LYS A 630 -23.56 26.01 47.96
CA LYS A 630 -23.64 24.72 48.70
C LYS A 630 -22.52 23.77 48.22
N PRO A 631 -21.83 23.07 49.14
CA PRO A 631 -20.85 22.06 48.75
C PRO A 631 -21.53 20.79 48.29
N GLY A 632 -20.92 20.16 47.27
CA GLY A 632 -21.35 18.86 46.75
C GLY A 632 -20.22 17.86 46.69
N LEU A 633 -20.57 16.59 46.60
CA LEU A 633 -19.62 15.47 46.46
C LEU A 633 -20.22 14.48 45.49
N ARG A 634 -19.35 13.96 44.60
CA ARG A 634 -19.73 12.84 43.72
C ARG A 634 -18.64 11.76 43.77
N LEU A 635 -19.08 10.53 43.88
CA LEU A 635 -18.27 9.34 43.71
C LEU A 635 -18.89 8.44 42.63
N SER A 636 -18.14 8.01 41.66
CA SER A 636 -18.62 7.04 40.67
C SER A 636 -17.60 5.95 40.42
N ALA A 637 -18.09 4.75 40.10
CA ALA A 637 -17.27 3.60 39.78
C ALA A 637 -17.95 2.78 38.70
N ALA A 638 -17.11 2.21 37.80
CA ALA A 638 -17.55 1.25 36.79
C ALA A 638 -16.57 0.11 36.74
N TYR A 639 -17.07 -1.13 36.71
CA TYR A 639 -16.27 -2.35 36.70
C TYR A 639 -16.67 -3.26 35.52
N ASP A 640 -15.70 -3.61 34.67
CA ASP A 640 -15.86 -4.51 33.53
C ASP A 640 -15.69 -5.97 34.01
N LEU A 641 -16.78 -6.71 34.13
CA LEU A 641 -16.75 -8.13 34.52
C LEU A 641 -16.09 -8.98 33.44
N ASP A 642 -16.43 -8.70 32.19
CA ASP A 642 -15.83 -9.31 30.99
C ASP A 642 -16.03 -8.41 29.77
N ASP A 643 -15.82 -8.90 28.54
CA ASP A 643 -16.04 -8.14 27.29
C ASP A 643 -17.51 -7.74 27.10
N ARG A 644 -18.45 -8.37 27.80
CA ARG A 644 -19.88 -8.20 27.57
C ARG A 644 -20.59 -7.47 28.70
N TRP A 645 -20.15 -7.64 29.93
CA TRP A 645 -20.85 -7.15 31.11
C TRP A 645 -20.04 -6.10 31.86
N GLN A 646 -20.66 -4.94 32.10
CA GLN A 646 -20.15 -3.90 32.99
C GLN A 646 -21.19 -3.56 34.02
N VAL A 647 -20.76 -3.37 35.23
CA VAL A 647 -21.61 -2.86 36.32
C VAL A 647 -21.02 -1.57 36.87
N GLY A 648 -21.83 -0.67 37.35
CA GLY A 648 -21.33 0.55 37.93
C GLY A 648 -22.43 1.34 38.65
N GLY A 649 -22.01 2.49 39.19
CA GLY A 649 -22.94 3.39 39.86
C GLY A 649 -22.25 4.68 40.31
N SER A 650 -23.04 5.60 40.81
CA SER A 650 -22.60 6.86 41.38
C SER A 650 -23.46 7.26 42.58
N ALA A 651 -22.85 8.02 43.47
CA ALA A 651 -23.55 8.69 44.59
C ALA A 651 -23.20 10.18 44.50
N GLU A 652 -24.22 11.03 44.61
CA GLU A 652 -24.06 12.48 44.53
C GLU A 652 -24.81 13.19 45.69
N LEU A 653 -24.10 14.06 46.37
CA LEU A 653 -24.67 15.05 47.27
C LEU A 653 -24.84 16.37 46.51
N ILE A 654 -26.01 16.93 46.48
CA ILE A 654 -26.43 18.03 45.60
C ILE A 654 -26.25 17.64 44.15
N SER A 655 -27.11 16.74 43.67
CA SER A 655 -27.05 16.18 42.35
C SER A 655 -27.30 17.24 41.26
N ARG A 656 -26.46 17.20 40.23
CA ARG A 656 -26.66 18.00 39.01
C ARG A 656 -27.83 17.54 38.15
N GLU A 657 -28.38 16.35 38.39
CA GLU A 657 -29.56 15.82 37.78
C GLU A 657 -30.86 16.42 38.40
N THR A 658 -30.72 17.24 39.43
CA THR A 658 -31.89 17.95 40.04
C THR A 658 -32.48 18.90 39.00
N PRO A 659 -33.82 18.82 38.72
CA PRO A 659 -34.47 19.73 37.78
C PRO A 659 -34.19 21.20 38.10
N LEU A 660 -33.86 21.99 37.03
CA LEU A 660 -33.53 23.42 37.22
C LEU A 660 -34.67 24.19 37.90
N ARG A 661 -35.94 23.85 37.60
CA ARG A 661 -37.12 24.46 38.23
C ARG A 661 -37.18 24.17 39.74
N ALA A 662 -36.77 22.95 40.17
CA ALA A 662 -36.64 22.59 41.58
C ALA A 662 -35.55 23.44 42.27
N LEU A 663 -34.39 23.52 41.63
CA LEU A 663 -33.25 24.35 42.14
C LEU A 663 -33.64 25.82 42.25
N ALA A 664 -34.36 26.37 41.26
CA ALA A 664 -34.87 27.73 41.25
C ALA A 664 -35.85 28.00 42.40
N SER A 665 -36.47 26.95 42.90
CA SER A 665 -37.39 27.00 44.06
C SER A 665 -36.69 26.62 45.39
N GLY A 666 -35.36 26.56 45.39
CA GLY A 666 -34.55 26.20 46.57
C GLY A 666 -34.52 24.72 46.94
N ILE A 667 -35.05 23.85 46.07
CA ILE A 667 -35.14 22.40 46.31
C ILE A 667 -33.95 21.71 45.59
N SER A 668 -33.08 21.04 46.34
CA SER A 668 -31.99 20.23 45.86
C SER A 668 -32.28 18.75 46.06
N SER A 669 -31.52 17.89 45.42
CA SER A 669 -31.60 16.44 45.61
C SER A 669 -30.26 15.79 45.76
N ASN A 670 -30.24 14.69 46.53
CA ASN A 670 -29.14 13.74 46.57
C ASN A 670 -29.55 12.52 45.73
N SER A 671 -28.62 11.98 44.93
CA SER A 671 -28.93 10.86 44.06
C SER A 671 -27.94 9.70 44.25
N LEU A 672 -28.45 8.50 44.07
CA LEU A 672 -27.68 7.29 43.89
C LEU A 672 -28.05 6.71 42.53
N SER A 673 -27.07 6.18 41.80
CA SER A 673 -27.38 5.42 40.59
C SER A 673 -26.63 4.10 40.58
N ALA A 674 -27.23 3.08 39.97
CA ALA A 674 -26.61 1.80 39.68
C ALA A 674 -26.98 1.36 38.27
N PHE A 675 -26.04 0.82 37.52
CA PHE A 675 -26.34 0.34 36.19
C PHE A 675 -25.67 -1.01 35.90
N VAL A 676 -26.31 -1.74 34.99
CA VAL A 676 -25.77 -2.92 34.35
C VAL A 676 -25.81 -2.72 32.86
N ARG A 677 -24.67 -2.79 32.22
CA ARG A 677 -24.52 -2.73 30.74
C ARG A 677 -24.19 -4.10 30.20
N TRP A 678 -24.96 -4.54 29.22
CA TRP A 678 -24.65 -5.71 28.40
C TRP A 678 -24.34 -5.29 26.99
N ARG A 679 -23.14 -5.66 26.50
CA ARG A 679 -22.69 -5.42 25.15
C ARG A 679 -22.29 -6.75 24.53
N ALA A 680 -23.05 -7.24 23.54
CA ALA A 680 -22.68 -8.46 22.83
C ALA A 680 -21.45 -8.22 21.94
N ASP A 681 -21.45 -7.09 21.25
CA ASP A 681 -20.41 -6.59 20.36
C ASP A 681 -20.65 -5.10 20.03
N GLU A 682 -19.92 -4.53 19.06
CA GLU A 682 -20.03 -3.13 18.61
C GLU A 682 -21.38 -2.77 18.01
N ARG A 683 -22.22 -3.76 17.71
CA ARG A 683 -23.54 -3.57 17.06
C ARG A 683 -24.68 -3.62 18.02
N ARG A 684 -24.49 -4.21 19.21
CA ARG A 684 -25.57 -4.50 20.15
C ARG A 684 -25.15 -4.16 21.57
N GLU A 685 -25.88 -3.22 22.19
CA GLU A 685 -25.64 -2.79 23.56
C GLU A 685 -26.96 -2.45 24.24
N TRP A 686 -27.13 -2.87 25.50
CA TRP A 686 -28.26 -2.57 26.37
C TRP A 686 -27.75 -2.15 27.74
N THR A 687 -28.33 -1.08 28.28
CA THR A 687 -28.02 -0.57 29.62
C THR A 687 -29.29 -0.43 30.43
N LEU A 688 -29.35 -1.11 31.58
CA LEU A 688 -30.37 -0.96 32.58
C LEU A 688 -29.79 -0.10 33.71
N ALA A 689 -30.49 0.99 34.09
CA ALA A 689 -30.07 1.89 35.15
C ALA A 689 -31.22 2.12 36.14
N LEU A 690 -30.89 2.09 37.43
CA LEU A 690 -31.78 2.46 38.53
C LEU A 690 -31.23 3.68 39.24
N SER A 691 -32.01 4.74 39.42
CA SER A 691 -31.57 6.01 39.99
C SER A 691 -32.57 6.53 41.02
N PRO A 692 -32.44 6.10 42.31
CA PRO A 692 -33.16 6.73 43.39
C PRO A 692 -32.60 8.12 43.71
N SER A 693 -33.47 9.08 44.02
CA SER A 693 -33.15 10.45 44.42
C SER A 693 -34.00 10.89 45.58
N HIS A 694 -33.41 11.56 46.58
CA HIS A 694 -34.08 12.15 47.70
C HIS A 694 -33.99 13.66 47.59
N PHE A 695 -35.13 14.33 47.50
CA PHE A 695 -35.28 15.78 47.40
C PHE A 695 -35.38 16.44 48.78
N SER A 696 -34.93 17.66 48.92
CA SER A 696 -34.95 18.41 50.20
C SER A 696 -36.35 18.77 50.67
N ASP A 697 -37.36 18.71 49.80
CA ASP A 697 -38.77 18.84 50.13
C ASP A 697 -39.42 17.54 50.69
N GLY A 698 -38.62 16.45 50.78
CA GLY A 698 -39.04 15.15 51.26
C GLY A 698 -39.53 14.17 50.20
N ASN A 699 -39.57 14.57 48.94
CA ASN A 699 -39.92 13.66 47.87
C ASN A 699 -38.82 12.61 47.61
N ASN A 700 -39.24 11.35 47.42
CA ASN A 700 -38.35 10.26 47.00
C ASN A 700 -38.76 9.84 45.59
N ARG A 701 -37.84 9.98 44.67
CA ARG A 701 -38.00 9.59 43.26
C ARG A 701 -37.20 8.32 42.99
N TRP A 702 -37.82 7.35 42.32
CA TRP A 702 -37.20 6.16 41.80
C TRP A 702 -37.33 6.17 40.30
N SER A 703 -36.20 6.19 39.58
CA SER A 703 -36.22 6.14 38.12
C SER A 703 -35.55 4.85 37.66
N LEU A 704 -36.16 4.11 36.74
CA LEU A 704 -35.62 2.93 36.10
C LEU A 704 -35.61 3.19 34.59
N GLY A 705 -34.45 3.07 33.97
CA GLY A 705 -34.25 3.26 32.53
C GLY A 705 -33.65 2.04 31.90
N LEU A 706 -34.09 1.65 30.71
CA LEU A 706 -33.51 0.66 29.82
C LEU A 706 -33.28 1.29 28.46
N ILE A 707 -32.02 1.48 28.09
CA ILE A 707 -31.61 2.02 26.81
C ILE A 707 -30.96 0.88 26.00
N GLY A 708 -31.45 0.68 24.76
CA GLY A 708 -30.93 -0.34 23.86
C GLY A 708 -30.52 0.23 22.52
N ARG A 709 -29.50 -0.39 21.91
CA ARG A 709 -29.07 -0.10 20.53
C ARG A 709 -28.76 -1.41 19.81
N GLU A 710 -29.39 -1.59 18.63
CA GLU A 710 -29.23 -2.73 17.77
C GLU A 710 -28.93 -2.28 16.35
N ARG A 711 -27.74 -2.54 15.82
CA ARG A 711 -27.38 -2.22 14.43
C ARG A 711 -28.03 -3.22 13.48
N VAL A 712 -28.94 -2.74 12.64
CA VAL A 712 -29.70 -3.57 11.70
C VAL A 712 -29.15 -3.50 10.28
N TYR A 713 -28.43 -2.43 9.94
CA TYR A 713 -27.82 -2.29 8.62
C TYR A 713 -26.45 -1.65 8.72
N THR A 714 -25.51 -2.13 7.87
CA THR A 714 -24.17 -1.57 7.75
C THR A 714 -23.72 -1.60 6.30
N ALA A 715 -23.28 -0.46 5.82
CA ALA A 715 -22.53 -0.28 4.57
C ALA A 715 -21.37 0.68 4.85
N PRO A 716 -20.35 0.77 3.98
CA PRO A 716 -19.16 1.59 4.24
C PRO A 716 -19.41 3.03 4.65
N HIS A 717 -20.49 3.63 4.13
CA HIS A 717 -20.84 5.04 4.44
C HIS A 717 -22.18 5.20 5.14
N LEU A 718 -22.92 4.11 5.41
CA LEU A 718 -24.25 4.20 6.01
C LEU A 718 -24.45 3.12 7.07
N LYS A 719 -24.87 3.54 8.27
CA LYS A 719 -25.22 2.67 9.37
C LYS A 719 -26.66 2.98 9.81
N ALA A 720 -27.43 1.94 10.11
CA ALA A 720 -28.76 2.09 10.68
C ALA A 720 -28.85 1.30 11.99
N ASP A 721 -29.13 2.02 13.06
CA ASP A 721 -29.29 1.46 14.39
C ASP A 721 -30.75 1.64 14.85
N LEU A 722 -31.37 0.57 15.37
CA LEU A 722 -32.57 0.69 16.17
C LEU A 722 -32.20 1.14 17.58
N GLU A 723 -32.83 2.16 18.07
CA GLU A 723 -32.65 2.68 19.42
C GLU A 723 -33.94 2.41 20.22
N PHE A 724 -33.79 2.06 21.48
CA PHE A 724 -34.91 1.84 22.40
C PHE A 724 -34.68 2.66 23.65
N ASP A 725 -35.65 3.49 24.00
CA ASP A 725 -35.69 4.23 25.26
C ASP A 725 -36.95 3.81 26.01
N ILE A 726 -36.76 3.14 27.13
CA ILE A 726 -37.80 2.67 28.00
C ILE A 726 -37.49 3.20 29.39
N SER A 727 -38.33 4.05 29.92
CA SER A 727 -38.11 4.63 31.24
C SER A 727 -39.39 4.74 32.05
N THR A 728 -39.26 4.59 33.35
CA THR A 728 -40.33 4.79 34.29
C THR A 728 -39.81 5.48 35.52
N GLN A 729 -40.62 6.34 36.10
CA GLN A 729 -40.33 6.93 37.39
C GLN A 729 -41.51 6.82 38.32
N HIS A 730 -41.22 6.84 39.62
CA HIS A 730 -42.20 6.85 40.70
C HIS A 730 -41.75 7.87 41.73
N ASN A 731 -42.69 8.73 42.18
CA ASN A 731 -42.46 9.76 43.17
C ASN A 731 -43.38 9.53 44.38
N SER A 732 -42.83 9.76 45.58
CA SER A 732 -43.58 9.65 46.84
C SER A 732 -44.33 10.94 47.19
N GLY A 733 -43.87 12.08 46.68
CA GLY A 733 -44.53 13.37 46.90
C GLY A 733 -45.75 13.57 46.02
N GLY A 734 -46.58 14.50 46.36
CA GLY A 734 -47.79 14.92 45.61
C GLY A 734 -47.41 15.73 44.36
N SER A 735 -48.39 16.05 43.54
CA SER A 735 -48.26 16.92 42.36
C SER A 735 -48.05 18.40 42.70
N ASP A 736 -48.16 18.77 43.95
CA ASP A 736 -48.13 20.16 44.43
C ASP A 736 -46.75 20.69 44.73
N VAL A 737 -45.83 20.41 43.78
CA VAL A 737 -44.42 20.85 43.81
C VAL A 737 -44.07 21.63 42.54
N PRO A 738 -43.14 22.59 42.62
CA PRO A 738 -42.83 23.46 41.47
C PRO A 738 -42.13 22.75 40.29
N TYR A 739 -41.80 21.50 40.38
CA TYR A 739 -41.09 20.75 39.35
C TYR A 739 -41.91 19.52 38.90
N PHE A 740 -41.59 18.96 37.77
CA PHE A 740 -42.26 17.77 37.22
C PHE A 740 -42.13 16.58 38.16
N ASN A 741 -43.27 16.15 38.71
CA ASN A 741 -43.32 15.13 39.74
C ASN A 741 -44.49 14.17 39.56
N PRO A 742 -44.55 13.41 38.44
CA PRO A 742 -45.62 12.45 38.23
C PRO A 742 -45.58 11.37 39.33
N ARG A 743 -46.70 11.00 39.86
CA ARG A 743 -46.76 9.90 40.86
C ARG A 743 -46.17 8.61 40.29
N SER A 744 -46.45 8.29 39.01
CA SER A 744 -45.77 7.30 38.22
C SER A 744 -45.97 7.57 36.75
N ASP A 745 -44.97 7.23 35.94
CA ASP A 745 -45.06 7.33 34.51
C ASP A 745 -44.34 6.14 33.83
N LEU A 746 -44.54 5.94 32.55
CA LEU A 746 -43.84 5.02 31.67
C LEU A 746 -43.67 5.62 30.30
N THR A 747 -42.46 5.65 29.85
CA THR A 747 -42.09 6.05 28.48
C THR A 747 -41.60 4.82 27.72
N LEU A 748 -42.03 4.68 26.47
CA LEU A 748 -41.53 3.66 25.53
C LEU A 748 -41.37 4.33 24.17
N VAL A 749 -40.14 4.53 23.73
CA VAL A 749 -39.84 5.19 22.46
C VAL A 749 -38.82 4.37 21.65
N PRO A 750 -39.28 3.43 20.81
CA PRO A 750 -38.44 2.90 19.77
C PRO A 750 -38.08 3.97 18.74
N GLY A 751 -36.84 3.93 18.23
CA GLY A 751 -36.33 4.88 17.28
C GLY A 751 -35.42 4.24 16.24
N LEU A 752 -35.17 4.99 15.20
CA LEU A 752 -34.18 4.66 14.15
C LEU A 752 -33.15 5.79 14.08
N ARG A 753 -31.91 5.42 14.14
CA ARG A 753 -30.77 6.30 13.92
C ARG A 753 -30.06 5.93 12.65
N LEU A 754 -29.88 6.89 11.74
CA LEU A 754 -29.10 6.76 10.53
C LEU A 754 -27.84 7.59 10.67
N THR A 755 -26.69 6.96 10.49
CA THR A 755 -25.39 7.65 10.46
C THR A 755 -24.81 7.50 9.06
N HIS A 756 -24.61 8.63 8.39
CA HIS A 756 -24.07 8.68 7.04
C HIS A 756 -22.75 9.44 7.04
N THR A 757 -21.67 8.78 6.55
CA THR A 757 -20.36 9.38 6.42
C THR A 757 -20.32 10.27 5.18
N LEU A 758 -20.17 11.57 5.36
CA LEU A 758 -20.03 12.56 4.29
C LEU A 758 -18.61 12.61 3.74
N TYR A 759 -17.65 12.49 4.64
CA TYR A 759 -16.23 12.52 4.32
C TYR A 759 -15.48 11.66 5.33
N ARG A 760 -14.54 10.85 4.82
CA ARG A 760 -13.58 10.13 5.65
C ARG A 760 -12.23 10.13 4.97
N ARG A 761 -11.20 10.43 5.71
CA ARG A 761 -9.83 10.34 5.25
C ARG A 761 -8.92 10.04 6.44
N TYR A 762 -8.50 8.80 6.56
CA TYR A 762 -7.68 8.31 7.68
C TYR A 762 -8.31 8.65 9.04
N GLU A 763 -7.67 9.50 9.85
CA GLU A 763 -8.11 9.90 11.18
C GLU A 763 -9.10 11.07 11.16
N THR A 764 -9.52 11.52 9.99
CA THR A 764 -10.52 12.59 9.85
C THR A 764 -11.81 12.01 9.29
N ALA A 765 -12.92 12.29 9.95
CA ALA A 765 -14.24 11.87 9.51
C ALA A 765 -15.27 12.98 9.76
N TRP A 766 -16.20 13.12 8.83
CA TRP A 766 -17.37 13.99 8.96
C TRP A 766 -18.62 13.18 8.66
N GLU A 767 -19.52 13.13 9.63
CA GLU A 767 -20.73 12.33 9.60
C GLU A 767 -21.96 13.20 9.78
N GLN A 768 -23.05 12.85 9.13
CA GLN A 768 -24.39 13.37 9.42
C GLN A 768 -25.22 12.28 10.10
N ILE A 769 -26.06 12.69 11.00
CA ILE A 769 -26.85 11.81 11.85
C ILE A 769 -28.32 12.24 11.77
N GLY A 770 -29.20 11.32 11.38
CA GLY A 770 -30.64 11.51 11.44
C GLY A 770 -31.24 10.56 12.46
N THR A 771 -32.15 11.04 13.28
CA THR A 771 -32.91 10.20 14.24
C THR A 771 -34.39 10.42 14.08
N VAL A 772 -35.15 9.37 14.20
CA VAL A 772 -36.63 9.43 14.28
C VAL A 772 -37.09 8.44 15.36
N GLY A 773 -37.99 8.88 16.23
CA GLY A 773 -38.56 8.04 17.26
C GLY A 773 -40.07 8.26 17.32
N ALA A 774 -40.81 7.21 17.58
CA ALA A 774 -42.26 7.29 17.82
C ALA A 774 -42.65 6.26 18.89
N GLY A 775 -43.41 6.68 19.86
CA GLY A 775 -43.73 5.83 20.98
C GLY A 775 -44.90 6.30 21.80
N ALA A 776 -44.95 5.88 23.04
CA ALA A 776 -46.03 6.20 23.97
C ALA A 776 -45.45 6.65 25.32
N TYR A 777 -46.13 7.56 25.92
CA TYR A 777 -45.97 8.00 27.31
C TYR A 777 -47.26 7.82 28.06
N THR A 778 -47.19 7.19 29.21
CA THR A 778 -48.34 6.98 30.12
C THR A 778 -48.02 7.61 31.45
N GLN A 779 -48.93 8.39 31.97
CA GLN A 779 -48.78 9.05 33.26
C GLN A 779 -50.00 8.76 34.11
N GLN A 780 -49.79 8.41 35.36
CA GLN A 780 -50.86 8.15 36.31
C GLN A 780 -51.69 9.42 36.54
N GLY A 781 -52.98 9.33 36.32
CA GLY A 781 -53.93 10.47 36.46
C GLY A 781 -54.22 11.20 35.11
N TYR A 782 -53.38 11.03 34.09
CA TYR A 782 -53.52 11.74 32.84
C TYR A 782 -53.63 10.84 31.59
N GLY A 783 -53.44 9.49 31.77
CA GLY A 783 -53.61 8.55 30.68
C GLY A 783 -52.39 8.39 29.80
N THR A 784 -52.63 7.92 28.57
CA THR A 784 -51.55 7.61 27.58
C THR A 784 -51.65 8.54 26.38
N GLY A 785 -50.48 9.02 25.92
CA GLY A 785 -50.38 9.79 24.69
C GLY A 785 -49.11 9.46 23.89
N GLY A 786 -49.15 9.81 22.60
CA GLY A 786 -48.04 9.52 21.70
C GLY A 786 -46.83 10.43 21.92
N VAL A 787 -45.63 9.88 21.80
CA VAL A 787 -44.36 10.62 21.79
C VAL A 787 -43.74 10.54 20.39
N PHE A 788 -43.28 11.69 19.88
CA PHE A 788 -42.60 11.78 18.59
C PHE A 788 -41.32 12.56 18.76
N ALA A 789 -40.22 12.03 18.22
CA ALA A 789 -38.91 12.67 18.23
C ALA A 789 -38.33 12.69 16.82
N LEU A 790 -37.70 13.80 16.47
CA LEU A 790 -36.96 13.95 15.23
C LEU A 790 -35.65 14.68 15.54
N GLY A 791 -34.56 14.20 14.97
CA GLY A 791 -33.28 14.86 15.15
C GLY A 791 -32.42 14.84 13.87
N TYR A 792 -31.65 15.91 13.71
CA TYR A 792 -30.62 15.99 12.70
C TYR A 792 -29.36 16.61 13.30
N GLY A 793 -28.22 15.97 13.08
CA GLY A 793 -26.95 16.43 13.60
C GLY A 793 -25.78 16.12 12.68
N GLN A 794 -24.66 16.68 13.06
CA GLN A 794 -23.36 16.42 12.41
C GLN A 794 -22.30 16.18 13.45
N ARG A 795 -21.32 15.32 13.13
CA ARG A 795 -20.16 15.02 13.94
C ARG A 795 -18.90 15.09 13.11
N TYR A 796 -17.90 15.80 13.62
CA TYR A 796 -16.61 15.94 12.98
C TYR A 796 -15.49 15.43 13.91
N ARG A 797 -14.63 14.58 13.39
CA ARG A 797 -13.46 14.05 14.09
C ARG A 797 -12.20 14.35 13.28
N ALA A 798 -11.12 14.75 13.96
CA ALA A 798 -9.86 15.04 13.30
C ALA A 798 -8.64 14.63 14.14
N ASN A 799 -7.68 14.00 13.46
CA ASN A 799 -6.32 13.73 13.95
C ASN A 799 -6.25 13.01 15.32
N ASP A 800 -7.28 12.24 15.68
CA ASP A 800 -7.43 11.55 16.96
C ASP A 800 -7.55 12.48 18.20
N VAL A 801 -7.47 13.78 18.01
CA VAL A 801 -7.45 14.75 19.11
C VAL A 801 -8.73 15.59 19.22
N LEU A 802 -9.45 15.77 18.13
CA LEU A 802 -10.69 16.55 18.09
C LEU A 802 -11.87 15.65 17.76
N ASP A 803 -12.88 15.72 18.57
CA ASP A 803 -14.21 15.14 18.34
C ASP A 803 -15.26 16.16 18.74
N MET A 804 -16.11 16.59 17.81
CA MET A 804 -17.17 17.53 18.08
C MET A 804 -18.45 17.18 17.35
N GLY A 805 -19.57 17.39 18.00
CA GLY A 805 -20.89 17.13 17.46
C GLY A 805 -21.88 18.24 17.78
N ALA A 806 -22.88 18.40 16.93
CA ALA A 806 -24.02 19.22 17.19
C ALA A 806 -25.28 18.57 16.58
N MET A 807 -26.39 18.63 17.31
CA MET A 807 -27.63 18.00 16.88
C MET A 807 -28.82 18.90 17.27
N ILE A 808 -29.70 19.13 16.31
CA ILE A 808 -30.99 19.76 16.54
C ILE A 808 -32.00 18.63 16.75
N THR A 809 -32.72 18.65 17.86
CA THR A 809 -33.77 17.69 18.22
C THR A 809 -35.08 18.36 18.45
N GLY A 810 -36.15 17.86 17.83
CA GLY A 810 -37.53 18.22 18.11
C GLY A 810 -38.25 17.06 18.78
N ILE A 811 -38.92 17.31 19.88
CA ILE A 811 -39.71 16.33 20.63
C ILE A 811 -41.10 16.87 20.83
N SER A 812 -42.09 16.00 20.68
CA SER A 812 -43.48 16.26 21.05
C SER A 812 -43.99 15.11 21.91
N ARG A 813 -44.39 15.40 23.13
CA ARG A 813 -44.85 14.44 24.11
C ARG A 813 -46.01 15.00 24.96
N PRO A 814 -46.85 14.18 25.59
CA PRO A 814 -47.80 14.68 26.59
C PRO A 814 -47.06 14.95 27.91
N TYR A 815 -47.59 15.93 28.66
CA TYR A 815 -47.09 16.34 29.96
C TYR A 815 -48.29 16.83 30.77
N ASP A 816 -48.59 16.19 31.93
CA ASP A 816 -49.76 16.44 32.75
C ASP A 816 -51.08 16.61 31.93
N GLY A 817 -51.25 15.81 30.89
CA GLY A 817 -52.41 15.81 29.99
C GLY A 817 -52.26 16.71 28.75
N ASP A 818 -51.43 17.72 28.77
CA ASP A 818 -51.22 18.66 27.67
C ASP A 818 -50.05 18.24 26.77
N ARG A 819 -50.06 18.68 25.52
CA ARG A 819 -49.01 18.36 24.57
C ARG A 819 -47.93 19.41 24.58
N GLU A 820 -46.75 18.94 25.00
CA GLU A 820 -45.55 19.73 25.00
C GLU A 820 -44.80 19.56 23.67
N ARG A 821 -44.14 20.64 23.19
CA ARG A 821 -43.20 20.61 22.07
C ARG A 821 -41.92 21.30 22.46
N GLU A 822 -40.81 20.70 22.11
CA GLU A 822 -39.49 21.20 22.40
C GLU A 822 -38.65 21.11 21.17
N LEU A 823 -37.93 22.20 20.82
CA LEU A 823 -36.88 22.23 19.83
C LEU A 823 -35.60 22.68 20.50
N ARG A 824 -34.54 21.85 20.44
CA ARG A 824 -33.31 22.08 21.17
C ARG A 824 -32.11 21.79 20.29
N ILE A 825 -31.03 22.54 20.42
CA ILE A 825 -29.69 22.19 19.95
C ILE A 825 -28.93 21.59 21.11
N VAL A 826 -28.29 20.45 20.87
CA VAL A 826 -27.32 19.81 21.77
C VAL A 826 -25.99 19.81 21.07
N PHE A 827 -24.90 20.12 21.78
CA PHE A 827 -23.53 20.08 21.23
C PHE A 827 -22.55 19.49 22.22
N ASP A 828 -21.53 18.85 21.70
CA ASP A 828 -20.44 18.32 22.48
C ASP A 828 -19.10 18.56 21.75
N LEU A 829 -18.02 18.68 22.53
CA LEU A 829 -16.65 18.79 22.06
C LEU A 829 -15.71 18.06 23.01
N ALA A 830 -14.85 17.23 22.46
CA ALA A 830 -13.68 16.69 23.16
C ALA A 830 -12.42 17.07 22.38
N TYR A 831 -11.47 17.71 23.06
CA TYR A 831 -10.22 18.15 22.46
C TYR A 831 -9.04 17.77 23.35
N ARG A 832 -8.06 17.07 22.76
CA ARG A 832 -6.83 16.66 23.42
C ARG A 832 -5.64 17.49 22.95
N PHE A 833 -4.81 17.94 23.90
CA PHE A 833 -3.73 18.89 23.64
C PHE A 833 -2.51 18.69 24.55
#